data_10daa21659667a4e7eaac8e99734df1e
#
_entry.id   10daa21659667a4e7eaac8e99734df1e
#
_cell.length_a   1.000
_cell.length_b   1.000
_cell.length_c   1.000
_cell.angle_alpha   90.00
_cell.angle_beta   90.00
_cell.angle_gamma   90.00
#
_symmetry.space_group_name_H-M   'P 1'
#
loop_
_entity.id
_entity.type
_entity.pdbx_description
1 polymer ?
#
loop_
_entity_poly.entity_id
_entity_poly.type
_entity_poly.pdbx_seq_one_letter_code
_entity_poly.pdbx_strand_id
1 'polypeptide(L)'
;MPELESLIEQKLIEQLIYGDSQWTYRPDLKTEADLWNNFKYILEQNNKDRLDGEPLSDSEFEQVKNQLQFSTFYKAGEWLVGENGKVMVHVQRDTKKLHLVVMNHEHIAGGSSVYEVINQYSALKDDEDAASRDRRFDVTLMINGLPMIHIELKNRQHSYMEAFNQIKKYIGEGQFRGIFSAVQMFVISNGVDTKYFSAASDTELKKEFISGWVDRNNQPVSDYIDFAKNVLKIPQAHEMIARYTVLDNEAKRLILLRPYQIHAIEAIREASRTGKSGFVWHTTGSGKTLTSYKATRNLLMDIPALDKAIFLIDRKDLDEQTNTSFSSYSQNDSIDVDNTDNVTDLKNKLKSSDRQMIVTTIQKMQILISKRLKEGTPEYNRLRGLKIAFVVDECHRAVSPATKRIIERFFGKSLWFGFTGTPRFPENPYPLMGDLPRTTEELYGACLHKYTIQNAIHDNAVLGFQVEHDGPKDVTDETDSSRYENETHMLKVLEVILNKSYHKLGFQNGKGKTFEGLLTTSSISLAQKYYELLTRVKNGETPLKIDERIKQVLPDFPKFAITYSVTENEDGSQVNQEKMKQSLDDYNAMFDTKFDISQITSYNSNLNKRLSRKDPKYKSRNEQLDLVIVVDRLLTGFDAPCMSTIFIDRQPMGPHDLIQAFSRTNRIFDKKSKPYGQIVTFQAPVLFKKCVDDAVKLYSAGSTEDTPLIAEWDDVEPAFKKALAALRIAAQTPDDIPSMSDDEKLHFMKMFQSFDRLFAQLKSFSRYDESMLDDYGITEQEYIDYAGHYLNIKSEIGPDPGPDPVNPPVEPEIDSDYELMAYSNTRIDYEYIINLIQNIVNPEEDGDITPEEKQKKIDEAKQYVDDLRKDNPKVADIMSHLINEIELDENRFKGKSILNIVENMKHECIEQVVSNFCLLWHADKDDVMYAATHYRNGVIPNESAIKASINYPEYKNTVEHALPKFKYYAKFFAELRSTLDDEIKPLV
;
A
#
# COMPACT_ATOMS: atom_id res chain seq x y z
N MET A 1 38.29 15.92 0.89
CA MET A 1 37.76 15.60 2.23
C MET A 1 36.25 15.57 2.10
N PRO A 2 35.56 14.56 2.59
CA PRO A 2 34.12 14.54 2.57
C PRO A 2 33.57 15.76 3.33
N GLU A 3 32.48 16.31 2.85
CA GLU A 3 31.81 17.44 3.47
C GLU A 3 31.23 16.97 4.82
N LEU A 4 31.60 17.64 5.92
CA LEU A 4 31.15 17.29 7.25
C LEU A 4 29.64 17.54 7.37
N GLU A 5 28.89 16.71 8.10
CA GLU A 5 27.46 16.86 8.37
C GLU A 5 27.10 18.26 8.89
N SER A 6 27.93 18.84 9.76
CA SER A 6 27.78 20.20 10.24
C SER A 6 27.87 21.28 9.14
N LEU A 7 28.62 21.03 8.06
CA LEU A 7 28.71 21.95 6.95
C LEU A 7 27.47 21.86 6.04
N ILE A 8 26.93 20.64 5.85
CA ILE A 8 25.65 20.44 5.14
C ILE A 8 24.53 21.15 5.90
N GLU A 9 24.47 20.99 7.22
CA GLU A 9 23.51 21.65 8.10
C GLU A 9 23.60 23.19 7.97
N GLN A 10 24.82 23.74 8.09
CA GLN A 10 25.06 25.17 7.98
C GLN A 10 24.58 25.72 6.62
N LYS A 11 24.93 25.08 5.51
CA LYS A 11 24.53 25.50 4.17
C LYS A 11 23.01 25.41 3.98
N LEU A 12 22.36 24.39 4.54
CA LEU A 12 20.91 24.28 4.52
C LEU A 12 20.27 25.44 5.27
N ILE A 13 20.74 25.75 6.48
CA ILE A 13 20.24 26.88 7.28
C ILE A 13 20.45 28.18 6.52
N GLU A 14 21.65 28.42 5.95
CA GLU A 14 21.92 29.60 5.13
C GLU A 14 20.95 29.72 3.94
N GLN A 15 20.66 28.63 3.22
CA GLN A 15 19.67 28.61 2.14
C GLN A 15 18.26 28.94 2.65
N LEU A 16 17.87 28.46 3.82
CA LEU A 16 16.54 28.71 4.42
C LEU A 16 16.37 30.16 4.88
N ILE A 17 17.45 30.83 5.33
CA ILE A 17 17.41 32.21 5.85
C ILE A 17 17.51 33.22 4.70
N TYR A 18 18.37 32.96 3.72
CA TYR A 18 18.67 33.92 2.64
C TYR A 18 17.92 33.59 1.35
N GLY A 19 17.74 34.56 0.52
CA GLY A 19 17.06 34.42 -0.77
C GLY A 19 15.54 34.34 -0.64
N ASP A 20 14.94 33.48 -1.43
CA ASP A 20 13.48 33.35 -1.56
C ASP A 20 12.82 32.54 -0.42
N SER A 21 13.60 31.91 0.49
CA SER A 21 13.07 30.99 1.49
C SER A 21 12.48 31.68 2.72
N GLN A 22 13.10 32.76 3.19
CA GLN A 22 12.60 33.71 4.20
C GLN A 22 12.26 33.16 5.60
N TRP A 23 12.95 32.13 6.06
CA TRP A 23 12.83 31.62 7.42
C TRP A 23 13.64 32.49 8.41
N THR A 24 13.14 32.62 9.64
CA THR A 24 13.88 33.29 10.75
C THR A 24 14.65 32.24 11.54
N TYR A 25 15.99 32.37 11.57
CA TYR A 25 16.81 31.46 12.35
C TYR A 25 16.78 31.81 13.85
N ARG A 26 16.52 30.80 14.68
CA ARG A 26 16.39 30.90 16.15
C ARG A 26 17.39 29.99 16.86
N PRO A 27 18.68 30.36 16.89
CA PRO A 27 19.72 29.57 17.57
C PRO A 27 19.57 29.56 19.11
N ASP A 28 18.72 30.42 19.64
CA ASP A 28 18.41 30.57 21.06
C ASP A 28 17.43 29.48 21.58
N LEU A 29 16.66 28.83 20.72
CA LEU A 29 15.67 27.83 21.09
C LEU A 29 16.32 26.44 21.11
N LYS A 30 16.77 25.98 22.28
CA LYS A 30 17.52 24.71 22.43
C LYS A 30 16.85 23.68 23.34
N THR A 31 15.90 24.11 24.17
CA THR A 31 15.20 23.25 25.14
C THR A 31 13.69 23.27 24.91
N GLU A 32 12.99 22.28 25.44
CA GLU A 32 11.52 22.23 25.36
C GLU A 32 10.87 23.42 26.04
N ALA A 33 11.45 23.92 27.12
CA ALA A 33 10.97 25.12 27.80
C ALA A 33 11.08 26.36 26.91
N ASP A 34 12.19 26.51 26.15
CA ASP A 34 12.37 27.63 25.21
C ASP A 34 11.30 27.56 24.10
N LEU A 35 11.03 26.37 23.58
CA LEU A 35 10.01 26.18 22.52
C LEU A 35 8.60 26.51 23.04
N TRP A 36 8.22 26.05 24.22
CA TRP A 36 6.93 26.37 24.81
C TRP A 36 6.79 27.87 25.13
N ASN A 37 7.85 28.54 25.59
CA ASN A 37 7.84 29.96 25.83
C ASN A 37 7.70 30.75 24.51
N ASN A 38 8.39 30.35 23.46
CA ASN A 38 8.27 30.93 22.14
C ASN A 38 6.85 30.74 21.58
N PHE A 39 6.31 29.54 21.68
CA PHE A 39 4.93 29.26 21.26
C PHE A 39 3.91 30.10 22.02
N LYS A 40 4.03 30.20 23.37
CA LYS A 40 3.18 31.05 24.20
C LYS A 40 3.20 32.50 23.71
N TYR A 41 4.40 33.04 23.49
CA TYR A 41 4.56 34.40 23.00
C TYR A 41 3.85 34.62 21.65
N ILE A 42 4.07 33.75 20.68
CA ILE A 42 3.44 33.85 19.34
C ILE A 42 1.91 33.73 19.45
N LEU A 43 1.42 32.77 20.24
CA LEU A 43 -0.03 32.58 20.46
C LEU A 43 -0.67 33.85 21.06
N GLU A 44 -0.06 34.44 22.06
CA GLU A 44 -0.54 35.69 22.68
C GLU A 44 -0.52 36.85 21.70
N GLN A 45 0.55 37.03 20.89
CA GLN A 45 0.62 38.09 19.88
C GLN A 45 -0.48 37.95 18.82
N ASN A 46 -0.74 36.71 18.36
CA ASN A 46 -1.77 36.45 17.34
C ASN A 46 -3.21 36.54 17.86
N ASN A 47 -3.40 36.58 19.20
CA ASN A 47 -4.72 36.62 19.83
C ASN A 47 -4.91 37.77 20.80
N LYS A 48 -4.18 38.87 20.66
CA LYS A 48 -4.27 40.02 21.55
C LYS A 48 -5.71 40.51 21.79
N ASP A 49 -6.50 40.59 20.73
CA ASP A 49 -7.88 41.05 20.80
C ASP A 49 -8.79 40.06 21.56
N ARG A 50 -8.49 38.75 21.45
CA ARG A 50 -9.26 37.70 22.11
C ARG A 50 -8.89 37.53 23.58
N LEU A 51 -7.68 37.93 23.93
CA LEU A 51 -7.15 37.91 25.29
C LEU A 51 -7.46 39.21 26.04
N ASP A 52 -8.15 40.19 25.40
CA ASP A 52 -8.45 41.52 25.96
C ASP A 52 -7.18 42.23 26.44
N GLY A 53 -6.01 41.92 25.84
CA GLY A 53 -4.70 42.44 26.18
C GLY A 53 -4.01 41.83 27.42
N GLU A 54 -4.64 40.88 28.07
CA GLU A 54 -4.09 40.17 29.25
C GLU A 54 -3.39 38.85 28.80
N PRO A 55 -2.10 38.62 29.18
CA PRO A 55 -1.39 37.40 28.84
C PRO A 55 -2.02 36.17 29.51
N LEU A 56 -1.70 35.00 28.99
CA LEU A 56 -2.11 33.71 29.58
C LEU A 56 -1.38 33.51 30.92
N SER A 57 -2.12 33.18 31.97
CA SER A 57 -1.56 32.66 33.21
C SER A 57 -0.90 31.29 32.99
N ASP A 58 -0.07 30.84 33.93
CA ASP A 58 0.58 29.52 33.85
C ASP A 58 -0.46 28.38 33.83
N SER A 59 -1.53 28.49 34.62
CA SER A 59 -2.63 27.52 34.62
C SER A 59 -3.40 27.45 33.30
N GLU A 60 -3.62 28.60 32.65
CA GLU A 60 -4.24 28.68 31.34
C GLU A 60 -3.34 28.13 30.25
N PHE A 61 -2.04 28.40 30.35
CA PHE A 61 -1.08 27.86 29.40
C PHE A 61 -0.87 26.33 29.54
N GLU A 62 -0.97 25.79 30.76
CA GLU A 62 -0.99 24.33 30.96
C GLU A 62 -2.22 23.69 30.28
N GLN A 63 -3.40 24.35 30.26
CA GLN A 63 -4.54 23.87 29.47
C GLN A 63 -4.24 23.80 27.97
N VAL A 64 -3.46 24.76 27.45
CA VAL A 64 -3.01 24.78 26.04
C VAL A 64 -2.04 23.62 25.78
N LYS A 65 -1.02 23.43 26.62
CA LYS A 65 -0.03 22.34 26.48
C LYS A 65 -0.71 20.98 26.48
N ASN A 66 -1.67 20.75 27.38
CA ASN A 66 -2.41 19.50 27.44
C ASN A 66 -3.20 19.17 26.16
N GLN A 67 -3.70 20.19 25.46
CA GLN A 67 -4.36 20.00 24.16
C GLN A 67 -3.41 19.71 23.02
N LEU A 68 -2.14 20.09 23.15
CA LEU A 68 -1.10 19.93 22.13
C LEU A 68 -0.21 18.67 22.36
N GLN A 69 -0.54 17.84 23.33
CA GLN A 69 0.10 16.55 23.56
C GLN A 69 -0.67 15.47 22.80
N PHE A 70 -0.31 15.25 21.54
CA PHE A 70 -0.98 14.28 20.71
C PHE A 70 -0.46 12.86 20.95
N SER A 71 -1.36 11.90 21.07
CA SER A 71 -0.99 10.48 21.23
C SER A 71 -0.44 9.86 19.94
N THR A 72 -0.80 10.42 18.77
CA THR A 72 -0.31 9.98 17.47
C THR A 72 -0.17 11.19 16.53
N PHE A 73 0.70 11.09 15.53
CA PHE A 73 0.83 12.11 14.47
C PHE A 73 -0.49 12.30 13.69
N TYR A 74 -1.29 11.23 13.54
CA TYR A 74 -2.62 11.31 12.94
C TYR A 74 -3.54 12.25 13.74
N LYS A 75 -3.54 12.17 15.07
CA LYS A 75 -4.33 13.06 15.94
C LYS A 75 -3.88 14.51 15.85
N ALA A 76 -2.58 14.75 15.72
CA ALA A 76 -2.07 16.07 15.43
C ALA A 76 -2.56 16.60 14.08
N GLY A 77 -2.50 15.77 13.04
CA GLY A 77 -3.04 16.10 11.72
C GLY A 77 -4.55 16.37 11.75
N GLU A 78 -5.32 15.57 12.49
CA GLU A 78 -6.78 15.77 12.68
C GLU A 78 -7.08 17.15 13.32
N TRP A 79 -6.31 17.53 14.35
CA TRP A 79 -6.41 18.84 14.97
C TRP A 79 -5.99 19.97 14.02
N LEU A 80 -4.97 19.76 13.19
CA LEU A 80 -4.46 20.75 12.23
C LEU A 80 -5.44 21.05 11.08
N VAL A 81 -6.44 20.21 10.82
CA VAL A 81 -7.51 20.55 9.85
C VAL A 81 -8.25 21.81 10.28
N GLY A 82 -8.50 21.96 11.58
CA GLY A 82 -9.17 23.11 12.16
C GLY A 82 -10.65 23.24 11.79
N GLU A 83 -11.29 24.26 12.32
CA GLU A 83 -12.67 24.62 12.03
C GLU A 83 -12.71 25.87 11.14
N ASN A 84 -13.38 25.81 10.01
CA ASN A 84 -13.46 26.92 9.05
C ASN A 84 -12.08 27.52 8.68
N GLY A 85 -11.07 26.63 8.47
CA GLY A 85 -9.72 27.01 8.12
C GLY A 85 -8.88 27.60 9.27
N LYS A 86 -9.36 27.53 10.52
CA LYS A 86 -8.68 28.00 11.72
C LYS A 86 -8.42 26.86 12.69
N VAL A 87 -7.17 26.65 13.01
CA VAL A 87 -6.73 25.70 14.05
C VAL A 87 -6.73 26.43 15.38
N MET A 88 -7.43 25.92 16.37
CA MET A 88 -7.65 26.62 17.64
C MET A 88 -7.35 25.73 18.84
N VAL A 89 -7.00 26.40 19.95
CA VAL A 89 -7.00 25.83 21.30
C VAL A 89 -8.02 26.55 22.17
N HIS A 90 -8.51 25.87 23.20
CA HIS A 90 -9.55 26.39 24.07
C HIS A 90 -9.02 26.56 25.48
N VAL A 91 -9.26 27.72 26.08
CA VAL A 91 -8.80 28.05 27.42
C VAL A 91 -10.00 28.52 28.26
N GLN A 92 -10.11 27.97 29.46
CA GLN A 92 -11.10 28.44 30.43
C GLN A 92 -10.48 29.56 31.28
N ARG A 93 -10.95 30.79 31.09
CA ARG A 93 -10.59 31.97 31.92
C ARG A 93 -11.82 32.33 32.74
N ASP A 94 -11.78 32.09 34.05
CA ASP A 94 -12.91 32.22 34.96
C ASP A 94 -14.19 31.53 34.42
N THR A 95 -15.19 32.33 34.08
CA THR A 95 -16.48 31.83 33.51
C THR A 95 -16.53 31.89 31.99
N LYS A 96 -15.49 32.44 31.33
CA LYS A 96 -15.42 32.64 29.87
C LYS A 96 -14.53 31.58 29.22
N LYS A 97 -15.03 30.95 28.16
CA LYS A 97 -14.23 30.08 27.30
C LYS A 97 -13.61 30.89 26.16
N LEU A 98 -12.27 30.94 26.11
CA LEU A 98 -11.52 31.59 25.06
C LEU A 98 -11.18 30.60 23.95
N HIS A 99 -11.30 31.03 22.69
CA HIS A 99 -10.93 30.27 21.50
C HIS A 99 -9.73 30.96 20.85
N LEU A 100 -8.52 30.45 21.06
CA LEU A 100 -7.30 31.07 20.59
C LEU A 100 -6.87 30.41 19.26
N VAL A 101 -6.64 31.22 18.24
CA VAL A 101 -6.19 30.76 16.93
C VAL A 101 -4.69 30.49 16.98
N VAL A 102 -4.30 29.25 16.70
CA VAL A 102 -2.92 28.80 16.58
C VAL A 102 -2.42 28.96 15.15
N MET A 103 -3.26 28.58 14.18
CA MET A 103 -2.93 28.67 12.76
C MET A 103 -4.18 29.06 11.95
N ASN A 104 -3.99 29.88 10.91
CA ASN A 104 -5.06 30.20 9.96
C ASN A 104 -4.61 29.83 8.55
N HIS A 105 -5.29 28.85 7.94
CA HIS A 105 -4.96 28.34 6.61
C HIS A 105 -5.13 29.36 5.47
N GLU A 106 -5.79 30.48 5.73
CA GLU A 106 -5.85 31.61 4.79
C GLU A 106 -4.58 32.47 4.82
N HIS A 107 -3.78 32.37 5.90
CA HIS A 107 -2.58 33.20 6.13
C HIS A 107 -1.29 32.45 5.74
N ILE A 108 -1.28 31.74 4.62
CA ILE A 108 -0.06 31.11 4.09
C ILE A 108 0.83 32.21 3.47
N ALA A 109 2.10 32.26 3.88
CA ALA A 109 3.11 33.27 3.50
C ALA A 109 2.80 34.71 3.95
N GLY A 110 1.91 34.91 4.92
CA GLY A 110 1.60 36.25 5.42
C GLY A 110 0.63 36.23 6.59
N GLY A 111 0.08 37.39 6.90
CA GLY A 111 -0.89 37.58 7.99
C GLY A 111 -0.29 37.28 9.36
N SER A 112 -0.89 36.32 10.10
CA SER A 112 -0.46 35.91 11.43
C SER A 112 0.59 34.79 11.44
N SER A 113 1.08 34.32 10.27
CA SER A 113 2.02 33.21 10.20
C SER A 113 3.46 33.64 10.48
N VAL A 114 4.09 32.96 11.44
CA VAL A 114 5.50 33.11 11.83
C VAL A 114 6.25 31.86 11.42
N TYR A 115 7.39 32.04 10.76
CA TYR A 115 8.21 30.95 10.22
C TYR A 115 9.61 30.99 10.83
N GLU A 116 9.97 29.95 11.56
CA GLU A 116 11.23 29.88 12.31
C GLU A 116 11.95 28.57 11.97
N VAL A 117 13.28 28.61 11.92
CA VAL A 117 14.14 27.43 11.81
C VAL A 117 15.04 27.34 13.04
N ILE A 118 15.08 26.16 13.64
CA ILE A 118 15.95 25.79 14.76
C ILE A 118 16.85 24.63 14.36
N ASN A 119 17.97 24.52 15.07
CA ASN A 119 18.88 23.39 14.88
C ASN A 119 19.46 22.90 16.20
N GLN A 120 19.99 21.66 16.19
CA GLN A 120 20.69 21.07 17.33
C GLN A 120 19.87 21.15 18.63
N TYR A 121 18.56 20.89 18.51
CA TYR A 121 17.67 20.79 19.66
C TYR A 121 18.06 19.57 20.50
N SER A 122 18.23 19.76 21.81
CA SER A 122 18.55 18.69 22.74
C SER A 122 17.27 18.11 23.35
N ALA A 123 16.88 16.92 22.93
CA ALA A 123 15.79 16.19 23.57
C ALA A 123 16.23 15.79 24.98
N LEU A 124 15.47 16.25 26.02
CA LEU A 124 15.78 16.01 27.39
C LEU A 124 15.70 14.52 27.74
N LYS A 125 16.66 14.06 28.52
CA LYS A 125 16.62 12.79 29.23
C LYS A 125 15.56 12.82 30.33
N ASP A 126 14.84 11.72 30.52
CA ASP A 126 14.32 11.38 31.83
C ASP A 126 15.57 11.01 32.71
N ASP A 127 15.73 11.68 33.81
CA ASP A 127 16.96 11.79 34.63
C ASP A 127 17.54 10.47 35.19
N GLU A 128 17.08 9.28 34.80
CA GLU A 128 17.45 8.04 35.48
C GLU A 128 18.20 6.98 34.65
N ASP A 129 18.44 7.18 33.33
CA ASP A 129 19.23 6.22 32.54
C ASP A 129 20.58 6.80 32.09
N ALA A 130 21.63 6.53 32.85
CA ALA A 130 23.01 6.95 32.58
C ALA A 130 23.63 6.39 31.29
N ALA A 131 22.92 5.54 30.56
CA ALA A 131 23.33 4.89 29.30
C ALA A 131 22.79 5.55 28.04
N SER A 132 21.77 6.43 28.10
CA SER A 132 21.25 7.11 26.94
C SER A 132 22.14 8.32 26.58
N ARG A 133 22.68 8.33 25.36
CA ARG A 133 23.45 9.48 24.82
C ARG A 133 22.55 10.67 24.62
N ASP A 134 23.07 11.92 24.85
CA ASP A 134 22.35 13.15 24.44
C ASP A 134 22.08 13.08 22.97
N ARG A 135 20.79 13.14 22.61
CA ARG A 135 20.35 13.11 21.21
C ARG A 135 20.00 14.50 20.78
N ARG A 136 20.49 14.88 19.64
CA ARG A 136 20.28 16.19 19.04
C ARG A 136 19.54 16.01 17.73
N PHE A 137 18.50 16.79 17.55
CA PHE A 137 17.78 16.93 16.31
C PHE A 137 18.51 17.92 15.40
N ASP A 138 18.78 17.54 14.15
CA ASP A 138 19.60 18.38 13.27
C ASP A 138 18.91 19.69 12.94
N VAL A 139 17.86 19.71 12.12
CA VAL A 139 17.14 20.93 11.73
C VAL A 139 15.63 20.72 11.87
N THR A 140 14.94 21.71 12.42
CA THR A 140 13.46 21.66 12.50
C THR A 140 12.86 23.00 12.05
N LEU A 141 11.86 22.91 11.19
CA LEU A 141 11.09 24.06 10.70
C LEU A 141 9.81 24.20 11.51
N MET A 142 9.58 25.40 12.03
CA MET A 142 8.47 25.71 12.93
C MET A 142 7.52 26.71 12.27
N ILE A 143 6.23 26.44 12.39
CA ILE A 143 5.18 27.36 11.94
C ILE A 143 4.37 27.78 13.17
N ASN A 144 4.31 29.08 13.42
CA ASN A 144 3.69 29.66 14.62
C ASN A 144 4.21 29.05 15.94
N GLY A 145 5.50 28.77 16.00
CA GLY A 145 6.14 28.19 17.18
C GLY A 145 5.94 26.70 17.38
N LEU A 146 5.22 26.00 16.47
CA LEU A 146 5.05 24.55 16.50
C LEU A 146 6.00 23.86 15.51
N PRO A 147 6.73 22.80 15.92
CA PRO A 147 7.53 21.97 15.04
C PRO A 147 6.63 21.25 14.01
N MET A 148 6.80 21.56 12.70
CA MET A 148 5.98 20.98 11.63
C MET A 148 6.75 20.05 10.71
N ILE A 149 8.03 20.40 10.41
CA ILE A 149 8.90 19.63 9.51
C ILE A 149 10.22 19.38 10.23
N HIS A 150 10.60 18.12 10.37
CA HIS A 150 11.89 17.75 10.92
C HIS A 150 12.80 17.20 9.83
N ILE A 151 14.06 17.61 9.82
CA ILE A 151 15.07 17.29 8.82
C ILE A 151 16.23 16.62 9.50
N GLU A 152 16.55 15.39 9.10
CA GLU A 152 17.69 14.63 9.57
C GLU A 152 18.73 14.52 8.46
N LEU A 153 19.98 14.82 8.79
CA LEU A 153 21.09 14.93 7.85
C LEU A 153 22.14 13.87 8.09
N LYS A 154 22.78 13.43 7.03
CA LYS A 154 23.98 12.60 7.07
C LYS A 154 25.04 13.21 6.15
N ASN A 155 26.30 12.88 6.38
CA ASN A 155 27.35 13.29 5.44
C ASN A 155 27.27 12.47 4.15
N ARG A 156 27.92 12.93 3.09
CA ARG A 156 27.86 12.36 1.73
C ARG A 156 28.36 10.91 1.62
N GLN A 157 29.06 10.40 2.63
CA GLN A 157 29.55 9.02 2.65
C GLN A 157 28.51 8.02 3.18
N HIS A 158 27.43 8.51 3.77
CA HIS A 158 26.37 7.71 4.35
C HIS A 158 25.13 7.70 3.47
N SER A 159 24.40 6.60 3.48
CA SER A 159 23.10 6.52 2.82
C SER A 159 22.07 7.42 3.55
N TYR A 160 21.17 8.07 2.81
CA TYR A 160 20.03 8.77 3.41
C TYR A 160 19.13 7.81 4.22
N MET A 161 19.22 6.50 4.00
CA MET A 161 18.51 5.49 4.76
C MET A 161 18.95 5.42 6.23
N GLU A 162 20.18 5.80 6.55
CA GLU A 162 20.61 5.90 7.94
C GLU A 162 19.83 7.00 8.69
N ALA A 163 19.57 8.15 8.02
CA ALA A 163 18.71 9.18 8.58
C ALA A 163 17.27 8.68 8.77
N PHE A 164 16.74 7.87 7.85
CA PHE A 164 15.43 7.23 8.00
C PHE A 164 15.38 6.29 9.23
N ASN A 165 16.38 5.43 9.35
CA ASN A 165 16.48 4.49 10.49
C ASN A 165 16.64 5.24 11.81
N GLN A 166 17.38 6.37 11.80
CA GLN A 166 17.54 7.23 12.98
C GLN A 166 16.21 7.86 13.40
N ILE A 167 15.43 8.43 12.47
CA ILE A 167 14.09 8.96 12.75
C ILE A 167 13.18 7.84 13.31
N LYS A 168 13.18 6.67 12.68
CA LYS A 168 12.39 5.53 13.14
C LYS A 168 12.74 5.13 14.57
N LYS A 169 14.04 5.09 14.89
CA LYS A 169 14.53 4.85 16.24
C LYS A 169 14.08 5.94 17.22
N TYR A 170 14.17 7.21 16.86
CA TYR A 170 13.75 8.33 17.71
C TYR A 170 12.24 8.28 18.00
N ILE A 171 11.42 7.89 17.03
CA ILE A 171 9.97 7.70 17.23
C ILE A 171 9.73 6.55 18.21
N GLY A 172 10.36 5.38 18.01
CA GLY A 172 10.25 4.21 18.89
C GLY A 172 10.71 4.47 20.33
N GLU A 173 11.68 5.38 20.52
CA GLU A 173 12.13 5.85 21.83
C GLU A 173 11.28 6.99 22.42
N GLY A 174 10.22 7.41 21.72
CA GLY A 174 9.31 8.46 22.19
C GLY A 174 9.91 9.86 22.21
N GLN A 175 10.93 10.16 21.37
CA GLN A 175 11.56 11.49 21.32
C GLN A 175 10.66 12.56 20.68
N PHE A 176 9.71 12.15 19.82
CA PHE A 176 8.72 13.04 19.23
C PHE A 176 7.45 13.15 20.10
N ARG A 177 7.62 13.54 21.37
CA ARG A 177 6.54 13.82 22.34
C ARG A 177 6.49 15.30 22.70
N GLY A 178 5.55 15.71 23.56
CA GLY A 178 5.37 17.11 23.95
C GLY A 178 5.07 17.96 22.72
N ILE A 179 5.75 19.10 22.57
CA ILE A 179 5.55 20.01 21.45
C ILE A 179 5.91 19.39 20.09
N PHE A 180 6.84 18.40 20.04
CA PHE A 180 7.22 17.68 18.83
C PHE A 180 6.18 16.64 18.35
N SER A 181 5.16 16.36 19.15
CA SER A 181 4.04 15.51 18.70
C SER A 181 3.23 16.12 17.55
N ALA A 182 3.43 17.42 17.27
CA ALA A 182 2.78 18.14 16.17
C ALA A 182 3.46 17.94 14.81
N VAL A 183 4.66 17.32 14.73
CA VAL A 183 5.39 17.10 13.46
C VAL A 183 4.54 16.33 12.46
N GLN A 184 4.51 16.78 11.21
CA GLN A 184 3.70 16.20 10.13
C GLN A 184 4.54 15.63 8.99
N MET A 185 5.74 16.14 8.79
CA MET A 185 6.62 15.79 7.69
C MET A 185 8.05 15.57 8.18
N PHE A 186 8.65 14.50 7.68
CA PHE A 186 10.07 14.24 7.82
C PHE A 186 10.79 14.45 6.49
N VAL A 187 12.01 14.97 6.56
CA VAL A 187 12.95 15.10 5.44
C VAL A 187 14.26 14.44 5.83
N ILE A 188 14.83 13.67 4.95
CA ILE A 188 16.12 12.98 5.13
C ILE A 188 17.05 13.30 3.98
N SER A 189 18.32 13.55 4.26
CA SER A 189 19.30 13.88 3.23
C SER A 189 20.72 13.49 3.63
N ASN A 190 21.51 13.10 2.62
CA ASN A 190 22.98 12.97 2.75
C ASN A 190 23.71 14.07 1.94
N GLY A 191 22.99 15.13 1.56
CA GLY A 191 23.54 16.22 0.75
C GLY A 191 23.48 15.99 -0.76
N VAL A 192 23.32 14.76 -1.21
CA VAL A 192 23.21 14.38 -2.64
C VAL A 192 21.81 13.85 -2.94
N ASP A 193 21.29 12.98 -2.07
CA ASP A 193 19.95 12.45 -2.14
C ASP A 193 19.09 12.97 -0.99
N THR A 194 17.98 13.63 -1.36
CA THR A 194 17.02 14.19 -0.41
C THR A 194 15.65 13.57 -0.67
N LYS A 195 15.04 13.08 0.40
CA LYS A 195 13.73 12.43 0.37
C LYS A 195 12.85 12.99 1.47
N TYR A 196 11.53 12.76 1.37
CA TYR A 196 10.57 13.16 2.38
C TYR A 196 9.46 12.13 2.54
N PHE A 197 8.81 12.14 3.69
CA PHE A 197 7.68 11.26 4.01
C PHE A 197 6.81 11.85 5.11
N SER A 198 5.57 11.36 5.23
CA SER A 198 4.64 11.77 6.29
C SER A 198 5.05 11.18 7.64
N ALA A 199 4.76 11.91 8.72
CA ALA A 199 4.94 11.39 10.06
C ALA A 199 3.97 10.21 10.34
N ALA A 200 4.49 9.16 10.94
CA ALA A 200 3.77 7.95 11.31
C ALA A 200 4.47 7.30 12.52
N SER A 201 3.85 6.29 13.14
CA SER A 201 4.51 5.49 14.18
C SER A 201 5.69 4.70 13.60
N ASP A 202 6.64 4.29 14.44
CA ASP A 202 7.81 3.50 14.04
C ASP A 202 7.45 2.19 13.33
N THR A 203 6.34 1.55 13.76
CA THR A 203 5.83 0.31 13.17
C THR A 203 5.12 0.54 11.81
N GLU A 204 4.59 1.74 11.58
CA GLU A 204 3.90 2.13 10.34
C GLU A 204 4.85 2.73 9.30
N LEU A 205 6.02 3.23 9.73
CA LEU A 205 7.03 3.77 8.81
C LEU A 205 7.62 2.67 7.94
N LYS A 206 7.36 2.76 6.65
CA LYS A 206 7.86 1.86 5.61
C LYS A 206 8.62 2.62 4.54
N LYS A 207 9.65 2.00 3.97
CA LYS A 207 10.46 2.57 2.89
C LYS A 207 9.64 2.98 1.66
N GLU A 208 8.54 2.26 1.39
CA GLU A 208 7.65 2.54 0.27
C GLU A 208 6.94 3.90 0.36
N PHE A 209 6.93 4.52 1.53
CA PHE A 209 6.35 5.86 1.75
C PHE A 209 7.36 6.99 1.53
N ILE A 210 8.64 6.67 1.39
CA ILE A 210 9.69 7.64 1.09
C ILE A 210 9.52 8.12 -0.36
N SER A 211 9.49 9.44 -0.55
CA SER A 211 9.35 10.08 -1.85
C SER A 211 10.51 11.03 -2.12
N GLY A 212 11.09 10.96 -3.32
CA GLY A 212 11.96 12.03 -3.84
C GLY A 212 11.12 13.15 -4.43
N TRP A 213 11.69 14.35 -4.54
CA TRP A 213 11.05 15.43 -5.27
C TRP A 213 11.37 15.36 -6.76
N VAL A 214 10.41 15.69 -7.60
CA VAL A 214 10.61 15.92 -9.03
C VAL A 214 10.09 17.30 -9.41
N ASP A 215 10.61 17.88 -10.48
CA ASP A 215 10.09 19.13 -11.04
C ASP A 215 8.79 18.90 -11.85
N ARG A 216 8.23 19.96 -12.44
CA ARG A 216 7.01 19.89 -13.27
C ARG A 216 7.15 19.04 -14.54
N ASN A 217 8.39 18.69 -14.93
CA ASN A 217 8.71 17.83 -16.07
C ASN A 217 9.07 16.39 -15.63
N ASN A 218 8.82 16.05 -14.37
CA ASN A 218 9.18 14.79 -13.72
C ASN A 218 10.70 14.52 -13.68
N GLN A 219 11.53 15.58 -13.70
CA GLN A 219 12.97 15.42 -13.52
C GLN A 219 13.31 15.40 -12.02
N PRO A 220 14.15 14.45 -11.56
CA PRO A 220 14.53 14.35 -10.15
C PRO A 220 15.23 15.61 -9.62
N VAL A 221 14.88 16.01 -8.41
CA VAL A 221 15.51 17.09 -7.62
C VAL A 221 16.07 16.46 -6.36
N SER A 222 17.29 15.95 -6.44
CA SER A 222 17.92 15.16 -5.39
C SER A 222 18.80 15.99 -4.44
N ASP A 223 19.50 17.01 -4.97
CA ASP A 223 20.34 17.91 -4.16
C ASP A 223 19.56 18.62 -3.06
N TYR A 224 20.07 18.63 -1.84
CA TYR A 224 19.37 19.16 -0.66
C TYR A 224 19.11 20.67 -0.72
N ILE A 225 19.97 21.46 -1.38
CA ILE A 225 19.79 22.91 -1.59
C ILE A 225 18.68 23.14 -2.62
N ASP A 226 18.68 22.39 -3.71
CA ASP A 226 17.63 22.51 -4.72
C ASP A 226 16.30 21.98 -4.21
N PHE A 227 16.30 20.95 -3.35
CA PHE A 227 15.11 20.52 -2.62
C PHE A 227 14.59 21.63 -1.69
N ALA A 228 15.46 22.28 -0.94
CA ALA A 228 15.08 23.40 -0.07
C ALA A 228 14.44 24.56 -0.87
N LYS A 229 14.99 24.92 -2.03
CA LYS A 229 14.44 25.94 -2.92
C LYS A 229 13.08 25.56 -3.51
N ASN A 230 12.79 24.29 -3.69
CA ASN A 230 11.54 23.83 -4.29
C ASN A 230 10.46 23.52 -3.23
N VAL A 231 10.82 22.92 -2.09
CA VAL A 231 9.88 22.35 -1.12
C VAL A 231 9.86 23.07 0.22
N LEU A 232 11.04 23.48 0.73
CA LEU A 232 11.16 24.06 2.06
C LEU A 232 11.08 25.59 2.11
N LYS A 233 11.01 26.25 0.99
CA LYS A 233 10.76 27.71 0.95
C LYS A 233 9.32 28.03 1.34
N ILE A 234 9.08 29.28 1.78
CA ILE A 234 7.75 29.83 2.02
C ILE A 234 7.19 30.34 0.66
N PRO A 235 5.96 29.99 0.23
CA PRO A 235 4.88 29.31 1.00
C PRO A 235 4.86 27.78 0.93
N GLN A 236 5.69 27.15 0.09
CA GLN A 236 5.59 25.72 -0.24
C GLN A 236 5.63 24.83 1.00
N ALA A 237 6.55 25.08 1.94
CA ALA A 237 6.64 24.30 3.18
C ALA A 237 5.33 24.31 3.98
N HIS A 238 4.66 25.45 4.07
CA HIS A 238 3.37 25.55 4.74
C HIS A 238 2.26 24.87 3.92
N GLU A 239 2.28 25.00 2.59
CA GLU A 239 1.33 24.32 1.70
C GLU A 239 1.46 22.79 1.78
N MET A 240 2.68 22.26 1.95
CA MET A 240 2.90 20.82 2.19
C MET A 240 2.07 20.33 3.37
N ILE A 241 2.08 21.05 4.47
CA ILE A 241 1.36 20.69 5.70
C ILE A 241 -0.16 20.95 5.55
N ALA A 242 -0.56 22.15 5.11
CA ALA A 242 -1.96 22.58 5.12
C ALA A 242 -2.78 22.12 3.90
N ARG A 243 -2.14 22.00 2.72
CA ARG A 243 -2.83 21.78 1.44
C ARG A 243 -2.56 20.43 0.81
N TYR A 244 -1.39 19.82 1.04
CA TYR A 244 -0.96 18.61 0.37
C TYR A 244 -0.86 17.40 1.29
N THR A 245 -1.31 17.53 2.53
CA THR A 245 -1.54 16.43 3.48
C THR A 245 -3.01 15.99 3.42
N VAL A 246 -3.25 14.68 3.45
CA VAL A 246 -4.58 14.06 3.50
C VAL A 246 -4.65 13.12 4.70
N LEU A 247 -5.77 13.13 5.41
CA LEU A 247 -6.07 12.22 6.50
C LEU A 247 -6.83 11.02 5.98
N ASP A 248 -6.25 9.84 6.09
CA ASP A 248 -6.95 8.58 5.83
C ASP A 248 -7.57 8.09 7.14
N ASN A 249 -8.86 8.32 7.31
CA ASN A 249 -9.55 8.00 8.54
C ASN A 249 -9.76 6.49 8.74
N GLU A 250 -9.84 5.72 7.67
CA GLU A 250 -9.96 4.26 7.71
C GLU A 250 -8.66 3.63 8.23
N ALA A 251 -7.52 4.05 7.68
CA ALA A 251 -6.20 3.55 8.06
C ALA A 251 -5.57 4.33 9.23
N LYS A 252 -6.22 5.42 9.74
CA LYS A 252 -5.70 6.30 10.81
C LYS A 252 -4.30 6.83 10.55
N ARG A 253 -3.98 7.19 9.31
CA ARG A 253 -2.66 7.65 8.90
C ARG A 253 -2.69 8.97 8.15
N LEU A 254 -1.55 9.66 8.17
CA LEU A 254 -1.26 10.82 7.34
C LEU A 254 -0.77 10.36 5.96
N ILE A 255 -1.25 10.98 4.91
CA ILE A 255 -0.74 10.80 3.55
C ILE A 255 -0.25 12.15 3.05
N LEU A 256 1.05 12.25 2.83
CA LEU A 256 1.64 13.41 2.17
C LEU A 256 1.70 13.15 0.67
N LEU A 257 1.14 14.04 -0.14
CA LEU A 257 1.06 13.85 -1.58
C LEU A 257 2.45 13.76 -2.22
N ARG A 258 2.55 12.93 -3.25
CA ARG A 258 3.76 12.83 -4.09
C ARG A 258 3.87 14.04 -5.02
N PRO A 259 5.09 14.40 -5.49
CA PRO A 259 5.31 15.62 -6.29
C PRO A 259 4.42 15.72 -7.53
N TYR A 260 4.30 14.64 -8.31
CA TYR A 260 3.46 14.63 -9.51
C TYR A 260 1.96 14.89 -9.19
N GLN A 261 1.48 14.49 -8.01
CA GLN A 261 0.12 14.78 -7.54
C GLN A 261 -0.03 16.26 -7.22
N ILE A 262 0.97 16.84 -6.55
CA ILE A 262 1.02 18.27 -6.21
C ILE A 262 1.04 19.11 -7.49
N HIS A 263 1.92 18.81 -8.43
CA HIS A 263 2.02 19.52 -9.71
C HIS A 263 0.72 19.45 -10.54
N ALA A 264 0.04 18.29 -10.52
CA ALA A 264 -1.26 18.16 -11.18
C ALA A 264 -2.33 19.08 -10.53
N ILE A 265 -2.38 19.15 -9.19
CA ILE A 265 -3.30 20.02 -8.45
C ILE A 265 -2.99 21.49 -8.73
N GLU A 266 -1.72 21.88 -8.73
CA GLU A 266 -1.29 23.23 -9.06
C GLU A 266 -1.67 23.62 -10.50
N ALA A 267 -1.47 22.71 -11.46
CA ALA A 267 -1.83 22.97 -12.85
C ALA A 267 -3.36 23.14 -13.02
N ILE A 268 -4.17 22.37 -12.31
CA ILE A 268 -5.63 22.53 -12.27
C ILE A 268 -6.00 23.90 -11.66
N ARG A 269 -5.33 24.31 -10.57
CA ARG A 269 -5.54 25.61 -9.92
C ARG A 269 -5.21 26.77 -10.86
N GLU A 270 -4.08 26.70 -11.58
CA GLU A 270 -3.68 27.71 -12.58
C GLU A 270 -4.68 27.80 -13.73
N ALA A 271 -5.10 26.65 -14.28
CA ALA A 271 -6.10 26.57 -15.34
C ALA A 271 -7.45 27.17 -14.88
N SER A 272 -7.88 26.85 -13.65
CA SER A 272 -9.14 27.36 -13.07
C SER A 272 -9.15 28.88 -12.93
N ARG A 273 -8.03 29.49 -12.49
CA ARG A 273 -7.89 30.94 -12.34
C ARG A 273 -7.98 31.68 -13.67
N THR A 274 -7.56 31.03 -14.75
CA THR A 274 -7.65 31.57 -16.12
C THR A 274 -8.93 31.17 -16.84
N GLY A 275 -9.85 30.46 -16.15
CA GLY A 275 -11.12 29.99 -16.72
C GLY A 275 -10.97 28.91 -17.79
N LYS A 276 -9.89 28.14 -17.77
CA LYS A 276 -9.58 27.07 -18.71
C LYS A 276 -9.90 25.71 -18.11
N SER A 277 -10.43 24.82 -18.93
CA SER A 277 -10.57 23.38 -18.64
C SER A 277 -9.35 22.60 -19.13
N GLY A 278 -9.23 21.33 -18.72
CA GLY A 278 -8.16 20.44 -19.17
C GLY A 278 -8.27 19.04 -18.61
N PHE A 279 -7.26 18.23 -18.84
CA PHE A 279 -7.19 16.89 -18.25
C PHE A 279 -5.81 16.58 -17.67
N VAL A 280 -5.78 15.64 -16.74
CA VAL A 280 -4.59 15.10 -16.11
C VAL A 280 -4.40 13.66 -16.61
N TRP A 281 -3.25 13.40 -17.18
CA TRP A 281 -2.85 12.07 -17.61
C TRP A 281 -1.95 11.43 -16.56
N HIS A 282 -2.57 10.70 -15.65
CA HIS A 282 -1.88 9.91 -14.63
C HIS A 282 -2.18 8.43 -14.83
N THR A 283 -1.14 7.60 -14.92
CA THR A 283 -1.29 6.16 -15.14
C THR A 283 -2.16 5.49 -14.07
N THR A 284 -2.70 4.34 -14.39
CA THR A 284 -3.49 3.54 -13.45
C THR A 284 -2.59 3.08 -12.28
N GLY A 285 -3.06 3.24 -11.04
CA GLY A 285 -2.27 2.87 -9.85
C GLY A 285 -1.46 3.99 -9.22
N SER A 286 -1.38 5.16 -9.87
CA SER A 286 -0.68 6.32 -9.34
C SER A 286 -1.44 7.12 -8.27
N GLY A 287 -2.56 6.60 -7.74
CA GLY A 287 -3.36 7.32 -6.73
C GLY A 287 -4.24 8.44 -7.31
N LYS A 288 -4.76 8.29 -8.54
CA LYS A 288 -5.67 9.26 -9.17
C LYS A 288 -6.84 9.68 -8.29
N THR A 289 -7.47 8.74 -7.58
CA THR A 289 -8.61 9.00 -6.68
C THR A 289 -8.24 9.99 -5.59
N LEU A 290 -7.08 9.82 -4.96
CA LEU A 290 -6.56 10.73 -3.94
C LEU A 290 -6.25 12.12 -4.54
N THR A 291 -5.59 12.15 -5.70
CA THR A 291 -5.25 13.39 -6.41
C THR A 291 -6.51 14.15 -6.82
N SER A 292 -7.50 13.47 -7.39
CA SER A 292 -8.75 14.08 -7.86
C SER A 292 -9.63 14.57 -6.68
N TYR A 293 -9.66 13.83 -5.56
CA TYR A 293 -10.28 14.29 -4.32
C TYR A 293 -9.66 15.63 -3.87
N LYS A 294 -8.34 15.64 -3.70
CA LYS A 294 -7.64 16.83 -3.19
C LYS A 294 -7.71 18.00 -4.17
N ALA A 295 -7.67 17.74 -5.48
CA ALA A 295 -7.89 18.76 -6.50
C ALA A 295 -9.30 19.38 -6.38
N THR A 296 -10.33 18.54 -6.27
CA THR A 296 -11.73 19.00 -6.14
C THR A 296 -11.95 19.82 -4.89
N ARG A 297 -11.40 19.38 -3.77
CA ARG A 297 -11.43 20.08 -2.48
C ARG A 297 -10.74 21.45 -2.57
N ASN A 298 -9.52 21.46 -3.12
CA ASN A 298 -8.72 22.71 -3.22
C ASN A 298 -9.35 23.71 -4.20
N LEU A 299 -10.04 23.28 -5.25
CA LEU A 299 -10.80 24.18 -6.14
C LEU A 299 -11.84 25.00 -5.38
N LEU A 300 -12.58 24.41 -4.45
CA LEU A 300 -13.55 25.15 -3.62
C LEU A 300 -12.85 26.13 -2.70
N MET A 301 -11.69 25.80 -2.15
CA MET A 301 -10.95 26.70 -1.27
C MET A 301 -10.28 27.87 -2.03
N ASP A 302 -9.63 27.54 -3.15
CA ASP A 302 -8.76 28.48 -3.87
C ASP A 302 -9.52 29.40 -4.85
N ILE A 303 -10.75 29.02 -5.23
CA ILE A 303 -11.56 29.75 -6.21
C ILE A 303 -12.91 30.18 -5.58
N PRO A 304 -12.95 31.31 -4.87
CA PRO A 304 -14.17 31.78 -4.19
C PRO A 304 -15.37 31.99 -5.13
N ALA A 305 -15.11 32.15 -6.42
CA ALA A 305 -16.16 32.35 -7.43
C ALA A 305 -16.93 31.07 -7.78
N LEU A 306 -16.48 29.88 -7.36
CA LEU A 306 -17.20 28.61 -7.57
C LEU A 306 -18.28 28.42 -6.51
N ASP A 307 -19.49 28.10 -6.97
CA ASP A 307 -20.61 27.76 -6.08
C ASP A 307 -20.52 26.30 -5.61
N LYS A 308 -20.11 25.39 -6.51
CA LYS A 308 -20.01 23.94 -6.26
C LYS A 308 -18.81 23.34 -6.98
N ALA A 309 -18.24 22.30 -6.41
CA ALA A 309 -17.37 21.35 -7.11
C ALA A 309 -18.08 20.00 -7.19
N ILE A 310 -18.17 19.43 -8.38
CA ILE A 310 -18.89 18.17 -8.61
C ILE A 310 -17.93 17.12 -9.11
N PHE A 311 -17.81 16.03 -8.35
CA PHE A 311 -17.06 14.86 -8.75
C PHE A 311 -18.00 13.87 -9.46
N LEU A 312 -17.69 13.57 -10.72
CA LEU A 312 -18.50 12.68 -11.56
C LEU A 312 -17.86 11.30 -11.68
N ILE A 313 -18.63 10.27 -11.33
CA ILE A 313 -18.24 8.86 -11.36
C ILE A 313 -19.02 8.12 -12.48
N ASP A 314 -18.38 7.09 -13.06
CA ASP A 314 -18.93 6.35 -14.22
C ASP A 314 -20.03 5.36 -13.85
N ARG A 315 -19.78 4.45 -12.89
CA ARG A 315 -20.68 3.31 -12.60
C ARG A 315 -20.90 3.08 -11.10
N LYS A 316 -22.04 2.45 -10.77
CA LYS A 316 -22.41 2.10 -9.40
C LYS A 316 -21.38 1.20 -8.68
N ASP A 317 -20.68 0.32 -9.38
CA ASP A 317 -19.73 -0.63 -8.79
C ASP A 317 -18.39 0.03 -8.40
N LEU A 318 -18.00 1.09 -9.13
CA LEU A 318 -16.88 1.97 -8.78
C LEU A 318 -17.27 3.00 -7.73
N ASP A 319 -18.57 3.27 -7.62
CA ASP A 319 -19.16 4.20 -6.65
C ASP A 319 -18.83 3.79 -5.20
N GLU A 320 -18.90 2.49 -4.85
CA GLU A 320 -18.61 2.03 -3.49
C GLU A 320 -17.14 2.27 -3.09
N GLN A 321 -16.15 1.92 -3.91
CA GLN A 321 -14.74 2.12 -3.57
C GLN A 321 -14.34 3.60 -3.54
N THR A 322 -14.81 4.36 -4.52
CA THR A 322 -14.54 5.80 -4.58
C THR A 322 -15.25 6.52 -3.43
N ASN A 323 -16.50 6.16 -3.14
CA ASN A 323 -17.25 6.71 -2.02
C ASN A 323 -16.62 6.37 -0.67
N THR A 324 -16.16 5.14 -0.46
CA THR A 324 -15.46 4.74 0.75
C THR A 324 -14.18 5.56 0.92
N SER A 325 -13.37 5.69 -0.13
CA SER A 325 -12.15 6.48 -0.11
C SER A 325 -12.44 7.97 0.14
N PHE A 326 -13.41 8.55 -0.57
CA PHE A 326 -13.79 9.95 -0.35
C PHE A 326 -14.38 10.18 1.04
N SER A 327 -15.19 9.26 1.55
CA SER A 327 -15.72 9.34 2.92
C SER A 327 -14.59 9.26 3.96
N SER A 328 -13.60 8.38 3.74
CA SER A 328 -12.43 8.29 4.60
C SER A 328 -11.61 9.59 4.60
N TYR A 329 -11.37 10.19 3.43
CA TYR A 329 -10.58 11.41 3.31
C TYR A 329 -11.31 12.67 3.77
N SER A 330 -12.65 12.70 3.70
CA SER A 330 -13.47 13.87 4.01
C SER A 330 -13.99 13.92 5.44
N GLN A 331 -13.99 12.82 6.16
CA GLN A 331 -14.59 12.72 7.49
C GLN A 331 -14.00 13.75 8.47
N ASN A 332 -12.72 14.07 8.31
CA ASN A 332 -12.01 15.05 9.13
C ASN A 332 -11.55 16.25 8.28
N ASP A 333 -12.21 16.55 7.16
CA ASP A 333 -11.90 17.74 6.34
C ASP A 333 -12.86 18.89 6.68
N SER A 334 -12.42 20.10 6.39
CA SER A 334 -13.21 21.33 6.57
C SER A 334 -14.29 21.55 5.51
N ILE A 335 -14.38 20.67 4.51
CA ILE A 335 -15.35 20.73 3.41
C ILE A 335 -16.27 19.52 3.47
N ASP A 336 -17.58 19.76 3.51
CA ASP A 336 -18.56 18.69 3.44
C ASP A 336 -18.54 18.01 2.07
N VAL A 337 -18.41 16.68 2.10
CA VAL A 337 -18.55 15.82 0.93
C VAL A 337 -19.88 15.11 0.97
N ASP A 338 -20.74 15.46 0.04
CA ASP A 338 -22.10 14.94 -0.04
C ASP A 338 -22.25 13.95 -1.20
N ASN A 339 -22.45 12.68 -0.86
CA ASN A 339 -22.85 11.65 -1.84
C ASN A 339 -24.33 11.76 -2.18
N THR A 340 -24.68 11.59 -3.43
CA THR A 340 -26.09 11.68 -3.86
C THR A 340 -26.73 10.29 -3.88
N ASP A 341 -27.84 10.11 -3.18
CA ASP A 341 -28.60 8.86 -3.19
C ASP A 341 -29.42 8.73 -4.49
N ASN A 342 -30.06 9.80 -4.90
CA ASN A 342 -30.93 9.84 -6.07
C ASN A 342 -30.95 11.22 -6.75
N VAL A 343 -31.69 11.35 -7.85
CA VAL A 343 -31.81 12.59 -8.64
C VAL A 343 -32.44 13.74 -7.87
N THR A 344 -33.38 13.45 -6.95
CA THR A 344 -34.04 14.48 -6.12
C THR A 344 -33.05 15.03 -5.08
N ASP A 345 -32.26 14.17 -4.46
CA ASP A 345 -31.20 14.54 -3.53
C ASP A 345 -30.15 15.41 -4.24
N LEU A 346 -29.65 14.98 -5.42
CA LEU A 346 -28.75 15.81 -6.24
C LEU A 346 -29.33 17.21 -6.49
N LYS A 347 -30.63 17.29 -6.84
CA LYS A 347 -31.31 18.57 -7.07
C LYS A 347 -31.32 19.44 -5.81
N ASN A 348 -31.59 18.86 -4.66
CA ASN A 348 -31.62 19.60 -3.37
C ASN A 348 -30.25 20.15 -3.00
N LYS A 349 -29.18 19.33 -3.15
CA LYS A 349 -27.79 19.74 -2.89
C LYS A 349 -27.33 20.85 -3.83
N LEU A 350 -27.69 20.81 -5.10
CA LEU A 350 -27.42 21.90 -6.05
C LEU A 350 -28.15 23.19 -5.69
N LYS A 351 -29.31 23.10 -5.01
CA LYS A 351 -30.10 24.28 -4.57
C LYS A 351 -29.60 24.89 -3.26
N SER A 352 -28.87 24.13 -2.45
CA SER A 352 -28.26 24.66 -1.21
C SER A 352 -27.38 25.86 -1.52
N SER A 353 -27.32 26.82 -0.59
CA SER A 353 -26.39 27.95 -0.66
C SER A 353 -24.96 27.57 -0.23
N ASP A 354 -24.80 26.39 0.39
CA ASP A 354 -23.52 25.97 0.95
C ASP A 354 -22.51 25.65 -0.16
N ARG A 355 -21.30 26.08 0.03
CA ARG A 355 -20.18 25.71 -0.86
C ARG A 355 -19.69 24.33 -0.46
N GLN A 356 -20.09 23.31 -1.22
CA GLN A 356 -19.83 21.92 -0.91
C GLN A 356 -19.34 21.14 -2.12
N MET A 357 -18.66 20.05 -1.85
CA MET A 357 -18.29 19.05 -2.86
C MET A 357 -19.39 18.01 -2.99
N ILE A 358 -19.89 17.83 -4.19
CA ILE A 358 -20.96 16.86 -4.48
C ILE A 358 -20.38 15.70 -5.29
N VAL A 359 -20.57 14.47 -4.81
CA VAL A 359 -20.23 13.24 -5.54
C VAL A 359 -21.50 12.67 -6.17
N THR A 360 -21.48 12.48 -7.50
CA THR A 360 -22.65 11.98 -8.23
C THR A 360 -22.26 11.23 -9.48
N THR A 361 -23.21 10.46 -10.05
CA THR A 361 -23.01 9.78 -11.34
C THR A 361 -23.44 10.66 -12.49
N ILE A 362 -22.79 10.47 -13.65
CA ILE A 362 -23.15 11.18 -14.88
C ILE A 362 -24.61 10.95 -15.29
N GLN A 363 -25.16 9.77 -15.02
CA GLN A 363 -26.55 9.40 -15.34
C GLN A 363 -27.55 10.20 -14.50
N LYS A 364 -27.29 10.38 -13.18
CA LYS A 364 -28.15 11.20 -12.31
C LYS A 364 -28.16 12.65 -12.80
N MET A 365 -26.98 13.19 -13.17
CA MET A 365 -26.86 14.55 -13.72
C MET A 365 -27.63 14.71 -15.03
N GLN A 366 -27.47 13.78 -15.96
CA GLN A 366 -28.20 13.79 -17.24
C GLN A 366 -29.71 13.70 -17.05
N ILE A 367 -30.21 12.81 -16.18
CA ILE A 367 -31.64 12.67 -15.87
C ILE A 367 -32.18 13.95 -15.24
N LEU A 368 -31.45 14.57 -14.33
CA LEU A 368 -31.84 15.84 -13.71
C LEU A 368 -32.08 16.91 -14.78
N ILE A 369 -31.07 17.14 -15.65
CA ILE A 369 -31.15 18.18 -16.67
C ILE A 369 -32.24 17.89 -17.72
N SER A 370 -32.28 16.64 -18.23
CA SER A 370 -33.15 16.29 -19.37
C SER A 370 -34.59 15.97 -18.99
N LYS A 371 -34.87 15.48 -17.78
CA LYS A 371 -36.19 14.95 -17.40
C LYS A 371 -36.85 15.63 -16.20
N ARG A 372 -36.10 16.30 -15.33
CA ARG A 372 -36.59 16.81 -14.04
C ARG A 372 -36.69 18.34 -13.97
N LEU A 373 -35.92 19.05 -14.81
CA LEU A 373 -35.93 20.52 -14.86
C LEU A 373 -36.75 20.97 -16.05
N LYS A 374 -37.69 21.89 -15.83
CA LYS A 374 -38.49 22.51 -16.88
C LYS A 374 -37.90 23.88 -17.22
N GLU A 375 -37.61 24.08 -18.50
CA GLU A 375 -37.09 25.33 -19.02
C GLU A 375 -38.00 26.52 -18.66
N GLY A 376 -37.42 27.67 -18.35
CA GLY A 376 -38.15 28.90 -17.99
C GLY A 376 -38.64 28.97 -16.52
N THR A 377 -38.53 27.89 -15.75
CA THR A 377 -38.89 27.95 -14.31
C THR A 377 -37.83 28.68 -13.49
N PRO A 378 -38.18 29.35 -12.36
CA PRO A 378 -37.20 29.97 -11.48
C PRO A 378 -36.11 29.00 -11.01
N GLU A 379 -36.48 27.73 -10.76
CA GLU A 379 -35.57 26.67 -10.38
C GLU A 379 -34.54 26.37 -11.49
N TYR A 380 -35.02 26.22 -12.72
CA TYR A 380 -34.16 26.00 -13.90
C TYR A 380 -33.14 27.14 -14.06
N ASN A 381 -33.60 28.39 -13.98
CA ASN A 381 -32.76 29.58 -14.16
C ASN A 381 -31.72 29.70 -13.02
N ARG A 382 -32.11 29.41 -11.76
CA ARG A 382 -31.22 29.41 -10.62
C ARG A 382 -30.09 28.39 -10.79
N LEU A 383 -30.42 27.13 -11.12
CA LEU A 383 -29.43 26.07 -11.27
C LEU A 383 -28.52 26.30 -12.48
N ARG A 384 -29.07 26.81 -13.57
CA ARG A 384 -28.29 27.17 -14.77
C ARG A 384 -27.26 28.27 -14.51
N GLY A 385 -27.52 29.14 -13.54
CA GLY A 385 -26.65 30.24 -13.16
C GLY A 385 -25.45 29.85 -12.30
N LEU A 386 -25.41 28.61 -11.77
CA LEU A 386 -24.34 28.14 -10.92
C LEU A 386 -23.01 28.06 -11.66
N LYS A 387 -21.94 28.49 -10.99
CA LYS A 387 -20.56 28.32 -11.43
C LYS A 387 -20.01 27.03 -10.84
N ILE A 388 -19.82 26.04 -11.67
CA ILE A 388 -19.48 24.69 -11.28
C ILE A 388 -18.14 24.25 -11.87
N ALA A 389 -17.30 23.62 -11.05
CA ALA A 389 -16.18 22.84 -11.52
C ALA A 389 -16.56 21.35 -11.49
N PHE A 390 -16.51 20.69 -12.65
CA PHE A 390 -16.66 19.24 -12.78
C PHE A 390 -15.28 18.59 -12.78
N VAL A 391 -15.08 17.64 -11.89
CA VAL A 391 -13.92 16.74 -11.89
C VAL A 391 -14.42 15.34 -12.25
N VAL A 392 -13.80 14.73 -13.24
CA VAL A 392 -14.26 13.46 -13.83
C VAL A 392 -13.17 12.42 -13.73
N ASP A 393 -13.41 11.37 -12.95
CA ASP A 393 -12.49 10.22 -12.92
C ASP A 393 -12.76 9.29 -14.11
N GLU A 394 -11.70 8.59 -14.57
CA GLU A 394 -11.70 7.76 -15.78
C GLU A 394 -12.41 8.45 -16.97
N CYS A 395 -12.06 9.72 -17.18
CA CYS A 395 -12.75 10.66 -18.06
C CYS A 395 -12.82 10.21 -19.54
N HIS A 396 -11.93 9.30 -19.96
CA HIS A 396 -11.91 8.68 -21.28
C HIS A 396 -13.16 7.86 -21.61
N ARG A 397 -13.93 7.44 -20.57
CA ARG A 397 -15.15 6.63 -20.71
C ARG A 397 -16.32 7.13 -19.86
N ALA A 398 -16.07 7.78 -18.72
CA ALA A 398 -17.12 8.18 -17.78
C ALA A 398 -18.15 9.11 -18.40
N VAL A 399 -17.71 10.01 -19.28
CA VAL A 399 -18.60 11.01 -19.91
C VAL A 399 -18.50 10.93 -21.42
N SER A 400 -19.57 10.48 -22.06
CA SER A 400 -19.62 10.52 -23.53
C SER A 400 -19.59 11.97 -24.04
N PRO A 401 -18.99 12.24 -25.22
CA PRO A 401 -18.98 13.57 -25.80
C PRO A 401 -20.37 14.22 -25.94
N ALA A 402 -21.39 13.42 -26.26
CA ALA A 402 -22.77 13.89 -26.35
C ALA A 402 -23.34 14.31 -24.98
N THR A 403 -23.10 13.52 -23.94
CA THR A 403 -23.58 13.84 -22.58
C THR A 403 -22.89 15.08 -22.02
N LYS A 404 -21.58 15.21 -22.22
CA LYS A 404 -20.82 16.42 -21.81
C LYS A 404 -21.42 17.66 -22.48
N ARG A 405 -21.68 17.62 -23.78
CA ARG A 405 -22.30 18.73 -24.53
C ARG A 405 -23.66 19.16 -23.96
N ILE A 406 -24.49 18.20 -23.48
CA ILE A 406 -25.78 18.49 -22.83
C ILE A 406 -25.56 19.25 -21.51
N ILE A 407 -24.63 18.79 -20.66
CA ILE A 407 -24.34 19.40 -19.37
C ILE A 407 -23.73 20.79 -19.54
N GLU A 408 -22.80 20.98 -20.47
CA GLU A 408 -22.16 22.26 -20.77
C GLU A 408 -23.17 23.31 -21.31
N ARG A 409 -24.12 22.88 -22.13
CA ARG A 409 -25.19 23.77 -22.62
C ARG A 409 -26.10 24.24 -21.48
N PHE A 410 -26.29 23.39 -20.46
CA PHE A 410 -27.07 23.76 -19.28
C PHE A 410 -26.28 24.67 -18.35
N PHE A 411 -25.09 24.26 -17.92
CA PHE A 411 -24.20 25.05 -17.06
C PHE A 411 -23.18 25.84 -17.90
N GLY A 412 -23.60 26.94 -18.49
CA GLY A 412 -22.80 27.67 -19.50
C GLY A 412 -21.46 28.26 -19.00
N LYS A 413 -21.15 28.21 -17.70
CA LYS A 413 -19.90 28.70 -17.06
C LYS A 413 -19.23 27.61 -16.24
N SER A 414 -19.23 26.39 -16.71
CA SER A 414 -18.60 25.26 -16.02
C SER A 414 -17.16 25.06 -16.45
N LEU A 415 -16.33 24.66 -15.50
CA LEU A 415 -14.97 24.17 -15.74
C LEU A 415 -14.97 22.64 -15.70
N TRP A 416 -14.12 22.00 -16.51
CA TRP A 416 -14.03 20.56 -16.61
C TRP A 416 -12.60 20.10 -16.47
N PHE A 417 -12.35 19.21 -15.51
CA PHE A 417 -11.06 18.59 -15.26
C PHE A 417 -11.19 17.07 -15.31
N GLY A 418 -10.64 16.48 -16.39
CA GLY A 418 -10.64 15.03 -16.58
C GLY A 418 -9.41 14.38 -15.95
N PHE A 419 -9.57 13.22 -15.27
CA PHE A 419 -8.47 12.36 -14.84
C PHE A 419 -8.53 11.04 -15.61
N THR A 420 -7.41 10.59 -16.15
CA THR A 420 -7.35 9.32 -16.87
C THR A 420 -5.94 8.75 -16.92
N GLY A 421 -5.81 7.41 -16.87
CA GLY A 421 -4.55 6.71 -17.15
C GLY A 421 -4.33 6.43 -18.63
N THR A 422 -5.40 6.45 -19.42
CA THR A 422 -5.41 6.05 -20.81
C THR A 422 -6.21 7.03 -21.67
N PRO A 423 -5.66 8.24 -21.95
CA PRO A 423 -6.31 9.21 -22.80
C PRO A 423 -6.62 8.65 -24.21
N ARG A 424 -7.64 9.18 -24.86
CA ARG A 424 -7.91 8.95 -26.26
C ARG A 424 -7.11 9.92 -27.12
N PHE A 425 -6.29 9.37 -27.99
CA PHE A 425 -5.42 10.07 -28.94
C PHE A 425 -5.95 9.97 -30.37
N PRO A 426 -5.37 10.68 -31.36
CA PRO A 426 -5.70 10.48 -32.79
C PRO A 426 -5.49 9.05 -33.28
N GLU A 427 -4.58 8.29 -32.65
CA GLU A 427 -4.26 6.89 -32.97
C GLU A 427 -5.34 5.91 -32.46
N ASN A 428 -6.06 6.27 -31.39
CA ASN A 428 -7.13 5.45 -30.80
C ASN A 428 -8.37 6.27 -30.41
N PRO A 429 -8.96 7.00 -31.35
CA PRO A 429 -9.99 8.00 -31.09
C PRO A 429 -11.34 7.38 -30.69
N TYR A 430 -12.23 8.19 -30.13
CA TYR A 430 -13.64 7.81 -29.99
C TYR A 430 -14.27 7.50 -31.35
N PRO A 431 -15.31 6.65 -31.38
CA PRO A 431 -16.09 6.40 -32.62
C PRO A 431 -16.59 7.70 -33.24
N LEU A 432 -16.61 7.76 -34.55
CA LEU A 432 -17.13 8.92 -35.27
C LEU A 432 -18.64 9.07 -35.04
N MET A 433 -19.08 10.17 -34.44
CA MET A 433 -20.47 10.49 -34.16
C MET A 433 -20.78 11.97 -34.54
N GLY A 434 -20.91 12.24 -35.81
CA GLY A 434 -21.14 13.59 -36.32
C GLY A 434 -19.98 14.54 -36.05
N ASP A 435 -20.26 15.68 -35.43
CA ASP A 435 -19.31 16.75 -35.08
C ASP A 435 -18.78 16.66 -33.64
N LEU A 436 -18.95 15.51 -32.96
CA LEU A 436 -18.50 15.34 -31.61
C LEU A 436 -16.99 15.17 -31.53
N PRO A 437 -16.35 15.65 -30.42
CA PRO A 437 -14.94 15.43 -30.14
C PRO A 437 -14.54 13.96 -30.18
N ARG A 438 -13.35 13.66 -30.69
CA ARG A 438 -12.86 12.30 -30.86
C ARG A 438 -11.64 11.97 -29.99
N THR A 439 -11.00 12.99 -29.41
CA THR A 439 -9.84 12.81 -28.51
C THR A 439 -10.14 13.38 -27.12
N THR A 440 -9.35 12.98 -26.13
CA THR A 440 -9.49 13.52 -24.76
C THR A 440 -9.18 15.02 -24.74
N GLU A 441 -8.21 15.47 -25.54
CA GLU A 441 -7.83 16.88 -25.65
C GLU A 441 -8.95 17.73 -26.30
N GLU A 442 -9.55 17.25 -27.36
CA GLU A 442 -10.71 17.92 -27.98
C GLU A 442 -11.92 18.01 -27.04
N LEU A 443 -12.06 17.01 -26.13
CA LEU A 443 -13.20 16.93 -25.21
C LEU A 443 -13.00 17.78 -23.97
N TYR A 444 -11.82 17.79 -23.36
CA TYR A 444 -11.55 18.45 -22.06
C TYR A 444 -10.65 19.69 -22.18
N GLY A 445 -9.91 19.85 -23.27
CA GLY A 445 -8.85 20.86 -23.41
C GLY A 445 -7.45 20.27 -23.20
N ALA A 446 -6.45 21.12 -23.03
CA ALA A 446 -5.05 20.72 -22.95
C ALA A 446 -4.75 19.73 -21.82
N CYS A 447 -3.75 18.88 -22.02
CA CYS A 447 -3.16 18.07 -20.96
C CYS A 447 -2.42 19.00 -19.98
N LEU A 448 -2.92 19.08 -18.75
CA LEU A 448 -2.37 19.97 -17.72
C LEU A 448 -1.15 19.37 -17.02
N HIS A 449 -1.11 18.07 -16.84
CA HIS A 449 0.01 17.34 -16.25
C HIS A 449 0.06 15.90 -16.76
N LYS A 450 1.27 15.36 -16.94
CA LYS A 450 1.54 13.98 -17.36
C LYS A 450 2.31 13.24 -16.29
N TYR A 451 1.84 12.05 -15.95
CA TYR A 451 2.59 11.05 -15.19
C TYR A 451 2.30 9.69 -15.80
N THR A 452 3.17 9.29 -16.71
CA THR A 452 2.99 8.09 -17.54
C THR A 452 3.28 6.82 -16.74
N ILE A 453 3.00 5.66 -17.34
CA ILE A 453 3.34 4.38 -16.74
C ILE A 453 4.86 4.21 -16.56
N GLN A 454 5.66 4.77 -17.45
CA GLN A 454 7.12 4.76 -17.35
C GLN A 454 7.60 5.56 -16.13
N ASN A 455 7.10 6.77 -15.93
CA ASN A 455 7.41 7.56 -14.73
C ASN A 455 7.06 6.78 -13.46
N ALA A 456 5.87 6.13 -13.45
CA ALA A 456 5.40 5.40 -12.28
C ALA A 456 6.23 4.14 -11.97
N ILE A 457 6.76 3.44 -12.97
CA ILE A 457 7.67 2.31 -12.79
C ILE A 457 9.04 2.80 -12.31
N HIS A 458 9.57 3.85 -12.94
CA HIS A 458 10.84 4.48 -12.53
C HIS A 458 10.79 4.92 -11.05
N ASP A 459 9.72 5.57 -10.64
CA ASP A 459 9.51 6.03 -9.26
C ASP A 459 9.10 4.90 -8.30
N ASN A 460 9.06 3.65 -8.77
CA ASN A 460 8.57 2.51 -8.00
C ASN A 460 7.14 2.70 -7.42
N ALA A 461 6.32 3.50 -8.06
CA ALA A 461 4.93 3.71 -7.67
C ALA A 461 4.01 2.57 -8.14
N VAL A 462 4.39 1.86 -9.20
CA VAL A 462 3.77 0.64 -9.72
C VAL A 462 4.84 -0.35 -10.17
N LEU A 463 4.45 -1.61 -10.37
CA LEU A 463 5.33 -2.66 -10.90
C LEU A 463 5.41 -2.59 -12.41
N GLY A 464 6.55 -3.02 -12.98
CA GLY A 464 6.69 -3.33 -14.40
C GLY A 464 5.93 -4.60 -14.79
N PHE A 465 5.91 -4.93 -16.08
CA PHE A 465 5.21 -6.10 -16.60
C PHE A 465 6.16 -7.16 -17.11
N GLN A 466 5.79 -8.41 -16.91
CA GLN A 466 6.36 -9.56 -17.59
C GLN A 466 5.29 -10.15 -18.51
N VAL A 467 5.59 -10.26 -19.79
CA VAL A 467 4.60 -10.66 -20.79
C VAL A 467 5.06 -11.94 -21.50
N GLU A 468 4.14 -12.88 -21.60
CA GLU A 468 4.31 -14.13 -22.33
C GLU A 468 3.27 -14.24 -23.43
N HIS A 469 3.71 -14.63 -24.62
CA HIS A 469 2.83 -14.92 -25.75
C HIS A 469 2.88 -16.43 -26.02
N ASP A 470 1.90 -17.15 -25.43
CA ASP A 470 1.75 -18.58 -25.64
C ASP A 470 0.75 -18.87 -26.75
N GLY A 471 1.14 -19.69 -27.70
CA GLY A 471 0.29 -20.00 -28.83
C GLY A 471 1.10 -20.48 -30.07
N PRO A 472 0.43 -21.01 -31.12
CA PRO A 472 1.09 -21.49 -32.31
C PRO A 472 1.74 -20.31 -33.08
N LYS A 473 3.07 -20.37 -33.29
CA LYS A 473 3.87 -19.32 -33.95
C LYS A 473 3.79 -19.32 -35.51
N ASP A 474 3.23 -20.38 -36.07
CA ASP A 474 3.21 -20.66 -37.52
C ASP A 474 1.95 -20.14 -38.21
N VAL A 475 1.15 -19.34 -37.57
CA VAL A 475 -0.13 -18.88 -38.08
C VAL A 475 -0.04 -17.48 -38.63
N THR A 476 -0.13 -17.35 -39.92
CA THR A 476 -0.12 -16.07 -40.64
C THR A 476 -1.49 -15.44 -40.79
N ASP A 477 -2.59 -16.21 -40.64
CA ASP A 477 -3.97 -15.72 -40.69
C ASP A 477 -4.67 -15.86 -39.34
N GLU A 478 -4.53 -14.82 -38.51
CA GLU A 478 -4.90 -14.78 -37.10
C GLU A 478 -6.35 -14.32 -36.87
N THR A 479 -7.16 -14.20 -37.90
CA THR A 479 -8.54 -13.65 -37.79
C THR A 479 -9.59 -14.70 -37.44
N ASP A 480 -9.30 -16.00 -37.61
CA ASP A 480 -10.25 -17.06 -37.28
C ASP A 480 -10.23 -17.43 -35.80
N SER A 481 -11.14 -16.84 -35.03
CA SER A 481 -11.31 -17.13 -33.61
C SER A 481 -11.83 -18.55 -33.31
N SER A 482 -12.49 -19.21 -34.27
CA SER A 482 -13.11 -20.51 -34.03
C SER A 482 -12.13 -21.63 -33.67
N ARG A 483 -10.89 -21.52 -34.13
CA ARG A 483 -9.81 -22.45 -33.80
C ARG A 483 -9.39 -22.45 -32.34
N TYR A 484 -9.71 -21.38 -31.60
CA TYR A 484 -9.42 -21.24 -30.17
C TYR A 484 -10.61 -21.62 -29.27
N GLU A 485 -11.77 -21.93 -29.82
CA GLU A 485 -12.98 -22.26 -29.07
C GLU A 485 -13.16 -23.75 -28.80
N ASN A 486 -12.17 -24.60 -29.13
CA ASN A 486 -12.22 -26.05 -28.92
C ASN A 486 -11.64 -26.47 -27.56
N GLU A 487 -12.10 -27.60 -27.03
CA GLU A 487 -11.69 -28.11 -25.72
C GLU A 487 -10.17 -28.39 -25.63
N THR A 488 -9.53 -28.79 -26.74
CA THR A 488 -8.08 -29.05 -26.78
C THR A 488 -7.27 -27.78 -26.49
N HIS A 489 -7.66 -26.66 -27.08
CA HIS A 489 -7.03 -25.36 -26.81
C HIS A 489 -7.29 -24.94 -25.37
N MET A 490 -8.53 -25.04 -24.90
CA MET A 490 -8.91 -24.65 -23.55
C MET A 490 -8.16 -25.47 -22.48
N LEU A 491 -7.94 -26.78 -22.73
CA LEU A 491 -7.12 -27.61 -21.83
C LEU A 491 -5.65 -27.17 -21.80
N LYS A 492 -5.07 -26.72 -22.93
CA LYS A 492 -3.71 -26.17 -22.93
C LYS A 492 -3.63 -24.85 -22.14
N VAL A 493 -4.62 -24.00 -22.27
CA VAL A 493 -4.70 -22.75 -21.46
C VAL A 493 -4.79 -23.12 -19.97
N LEU A 494 -5.65 -24.05 -19.60
CA LEU A 494 -5.76 -24.52 -18.21
C LEU A 494 -4.50 -25.19 -17.71
N GLU A 495 -3.76 -25.93 -18.56
CA GLU A 495 -2.44 -26.51 -18.21
C GLU A 495 -1.47 -25.41 -17.79
N VAL A 496 -1.39 -24.29 -18.54
CA VAL A 496 -0.54 -23.16 -18.18
C VAL A 496 -0.98 -22.51 -16.87
N ILE A 497 -2.29 -22.29 -16.70
CA ILE A 497 -2.85 -21.68 -15.50
C ILE A 497 -2.59 -22.56 -14.27
N LEU A 498 -2.90 -23.87 -14.36
CA LEU A 498 -2.92 -24.77 -13.22
C LEU A 498 -1.52 -25.33 -12.86
N ASN A 499 -0.69 -25.67 -13.86
CA ASN A 499 0.55 -26.40 -13.63
C ASN A 499 1.82 -25.57 -13.89
N LYS A 500 1.79 -24.61 -14.84
CA LYS A 500 2.97 -23.81 -15.20
C LYS A 500 3.01 -22.42 -14.59
N SER A 501 2.06 -22.07 -13.74
CA SER A 501 1.98 -20.77 -13.06
C SER A 501 2.34 -20.81 -11.59
N TYR A 502 3.14 -21.81 -11.16
CA TYR A 502 3.55 -21.99 -9.77
C TYR A 502 4.11 -20.71 -9.14
N HIS A 503 5.10 -20.10 -9.78
CA HIS A 503 5.72 -18.86 -9.31
C HIS A 503 4.87 -17.60 -9.57
N LYS A 504 4.08 -17.59 -10.66
CA LYS A 504 3.17 -16.47 -10.97
C LYS A 504 2.07 -16.30 -9.93
N LEU A 505 1.51 -17.41 -9.47
CA LEU A 505 0.45 -17.45 -8.45
C LEU A 505 0.99 -17.54 -7.02
N GLY A 506 2.31 -17.49 -6.86
CA GLY A 506 2.96 -17.36 -5.56
C GLY A 506 2.85 -18.61 -4.68
N PHE A 507 2.76 -19.83 -5.26
CA PHE A 507 2.66 -21.07 -4.48
C PHE A 507 3.90 -21.31 -3.62
N GLN A 508 5.06 -20.81 -4.03
CA GLN A 508 6.30 -20.85 -3.23
C GLN A 508 6.19 -20.06 -1.91
N ASN A 509 5.21 -19.18 -1.76
CA ASN A 509 5.00 -18.40 -0.54
C ASN A 509 4.22 -19.21 0.54
N GLY A 510 3.70 -20.38 0.20
CA GLY A 510 2.93 -21.26 1.07
C GLY A 510 1.43 -20.91 1.14
N LYS A 511 0.70 -21.73 1.88
CA LYS A 511 -0.75 -21.64 2.05
C LYS A 511 -1.17 -20.30 2.66
N GLY A 512 -2.18 -19.68 2.07
CA GLY A 512 -2.68 -18.37 2.51
C GLY A 512 -1.90 -17.15 2.00
N LYS A 513 -0.70 -17.33 1.46
CA LYS A 513 0.17 -16.26 0.91
C LYS A 513 0.26 -16.29 -0.62
N THR A 514 -0.57 -17.10 -1.27
CA THR A 514 -0.68 -17.20 -2.73
C THR A 514 -1.35 -15.97 -3.32
N PHE A 515 -1.13 -15.74 -4.60
CA PHE A 515 -1.75 -14.66 -5.36
C PHE A 515 -2.99 -15.16 -6.11
N GLU A 516 -3.63 -14.25 -6.83
CA GLU A 516 -4.82 -14.49 -7.62
C GLU A 516 -4.52 -14.31 -9.11
N GLY A 517 -5.17 -15.16 -9.92
CA GLY A 517 -5.21 -15.03 -11.37
C GLY A 517 -6.57 -14.53 -11.86
N LEU A 518 -6.56 -13.85 -13.00
CA LEU A 518 -7.77 -13.45 -13.73
C LEU A 518 -7.71 -14.04 -15.15
N LEU A 519 -8.69 -14.86 -15.52
CA LEU A 519 -8.85 -15.35 -16.90
C LEU A 519 -9.90 -14.52 -17.61
N THR A 520 -9.53 -13.84 -18.71
CA THR A 520 -10.47 -13.10 -19.55
C THR A 520 -10.67 -13.78 -20.90
N THR A 521 -11.93 -13.84 -21.33
CA THR A 521 -12.37 -14.46 -22.60
C THR A 521 -13.15 -13.48 -23.47
N SER A 522 -13.36 -13.82 -24.76
CA SER A 522 -14.04 -12.97 -25.71
C SER A 522 -15.57 -12.91 -25.52
N SER A 523 -16.18 -13.90 -24.85
CA SER A 523 -17.62 -14.01 -24.73
C SER A 523 -18.06 -14.70 -23.44
N ILE A 524 -19.32 -14.46 -23.04
CA ILE A 524 -19.95 -15.13 -21.90
C ILE A 524 -19.98 -16.65 -22.11
N SER A 525 -20.28 -17.10 -23.32
CA SER A 525 -20.33 -18.53 -23.67
C SER A 525 -18.97 -19.21 -23.46
N LEU A 526 -17.89 -18.56 -23.87
CA LEU A 526 -16.53 -19.10 -23.68
C LEU A 526 -16.12 -19.10 -22.19
N ALA A 527 -16.47 -18.05 -21.45
CA ALA A 527 -16.24 -17.98 -20.01
C ALA A 527 -16.96 -19.13 -19.27
N GLN A 528 -18.21 -19.44 -19.65
CA GLN A 528 -19.00 -20.54 -19.10
C GLN A 528 -18.40 -21.90 -19.45
N LYS A 529 -17.91 -22.09 -20.68
CA LYS A 529 -17.21 -23.33 -21.09
C LYS A 529 -15.93 -23.54 -20.24
N TYR A 530 -15.15 -22.47 -19.97
CA TYR A 530 -13.99 -22.56 -19.08
C TYR A 530 -14.39 -22.92 -17.66
N TYR A 531 -15.46 -22.38 -17.14
CA TYR A 531 -15.96 -22.70 -15.80
C TYR A 531 -16.35 -24.18 -15.70
N GLU A 532 -17.11 -24.69 -16.65
CA GLU A 532 -17.51 -26.10 -16.73
C GLU A 532 -16.29 -27.03 -16.89
N LEU A 533 -15.35 -26.68 -17.79
CA LEU A 533 -14.15 -27.46 -18.02
C LEU A 533 -13.23 -27.51 -16.79
N LEU A 534 -13.08 -26.38 -16.10
CA LEU A 534 -12.29 -26.28 -14.88
C LEU A 534 -12.90 -27.13 -13.75
N THR A 535 -14.24 -27.15 -13.65
CA THR A 535 -14.95 -28.05 -12.72
C THR A 535 -14.66 -29.52 -13.04
N ARG A 536 -14.69 -29.92 -14.33
CA ARG A 536 -14.36 -31.27 -14.78
C ARG A 536 -12.89 -31.66 -14.49
N VAL A 537 -11.95 -30.69 -14.66
CA VAL A 537 -10.54 -30.90 -14.32
C VAL A 537 -10.39 -31.13 -12.82
N LYS A 538 -11.03 -30.32 -11.98
CA LYS A 538 -11.02 -30.46 -10.53
C LYS A 538 -11.56 -31.81 -10.07
N ASN A 539 -12.60 -32.29 -10.71
CA ASN A 539 -13.21 -33.60 -10.43
C ASN A 539 -12.41 -34.80 -11.02
N GLY A 540 -11.31 -34.55 -11.74
CA GLY A 540 -10.52 -35.60 -12.38
C GLY A 540 -11.13 -36.23 -13.63
N GLU A 541 -12.13 -35.61 -14.26
CA GLU A 541 -12.90 -36.09 -15.41
C GLU A 541 -12.25 -35.78 -16.77
N THR A 542 -11.05 -35.21 -16.76
CA THR A 542 -10.30 -34.83 -17.96
C THR A 542 -8.91 -35.43 -18.00
N PRO A 543 -8.23 -35.46 -19.18
CA PRO A 543 -6.84 -35.92 -19.25
C PRO A 543 -5.87 -35.01 -18.46
N LEU A 544 -6.17 -33.73 -18.34
CA LEU A 544 -5.38 -32.78 -17.58
C LEU A 544 -5.55 -33.05 -16.08
N LYS A 545 -4.44 -33.21 -15.40
CA LYS A 545 -4.36 -33.38 -13.94
C LYS A 545 -3.60 -32.22 -13.31
N ILE A 546 -3.98 -31.85 -12.12
CA ILE A 546 -3.25 -30.84 -11.32
C ILE A 546 -2.01 -31.53 -10.74
N ASP A 547 -0.86 -30.87 -10.86
CA ASP A 547 0.43 -31.37 -10.39
C ASP A 547 0.38 -31.66 -8.87
N GLU A 548 0.93 -32.80 -8.47
CA GLU A 548 0.98 -33.19 -7.05
C GLU A 548 1.76 -32.22 -6.19
N ARG A 549 2.81 -31.57 -6.73
CA ARG A 549 3.54 -30.51 -6.05
C ARG A 549 2.61 -29.34 -5.63
N ILE A 550 1.63 -28.99 -6.47
CA ILE A 550 0.66 -27.93 -6.18
C ILE A 550 -0.36 -28.39 -5.14
N LYS A 551 -0.84 -29.65 -5.25
CA LYS A 551 -1.77 -30.23 -4.28
C LYS A 551 -1.16 -30.36 -2.89
N GLN A 552 0.14 -30.64 -2.78
CA GLN A 552 0.85 -30.65 -1.51
C GLN A 552 0.82 -29.27 -0.81
N VAL A 553 1.00 -28.20 -1.57
CA VAL A 553 0.94 -26.82 -1.03
C VAL A 553 -0.50 -26.37 -0.79
N LEU A 554 -1.41 -26.69 -1.72
CA LEU A 554 -2.81 -26.25 -1.71
C LEU A 554 -3.74 -27.42 -2.10
N PRO A 555 -4.14 -28.27 -1.14
CA PRO A 555 -5.03 -29.40 -1.41
C PRO A 555 -6.39 -29.01 -1.99
N ASP A 556 -6.87 -27.80 -1.68
CA ASP A 556 -8.16 -27.25 -2.13
C ASP A 556 -8.08 -26.46 -3.45
N PHE A 557 -6.91 -26.43 -4.10
CA PHE A 557 -6.70 -25.73 -5.37
C PHE A 557 -7.33 -26.49 -6.56
N PRO A 558 -7.96 -25.80 -7.50
CA PRO A 558 -8.25 -24.36 -7.53
C PRO A 558 -9.60 -24.00 -6.88
N LYS A 559 -9.61 -22.86 -6.17
CA LYS A 559 -10.84 -22.17 -5.81
C LYS A 559 -11.11 -21.09 -6.86
N PHE A 560 -12.21 -21.19 -7.57
CA PHE A 560 -12.49 -20.27 -8.68
C PHE A 560 -13.94 -19.79 -8.69
N ALA A 561 -14.14 -18.64 -9.31
CA ALA A 561 -15.45 -18.02 -9.48
C ALA A 561 -15.58 -17.43 -10.89
N ILE A 562 -16.80 -17.13 -11.32
CA ILE A 562 -17.11 -16.48 -12.60
C ILE A 562 -17.99 -15.26 -12.40
N THR A 563 -17.75 -14.20 -13.16
CA THR A 563 -18.65 -13.03 -13.17
C THR A 563 -18.79 -12.43 -14.57
N TYR A 564 -20.02 -12.17 -14.97
CA TYR A 564 -20.37 -11.50 -16.21
C TYR A 564 -21.69 -10.73 -16.05
N SER A 565 -22.03 -9.89 -17.05
CA SER A 565 -23.30 -9.14 -17.03
C SER A 565 -24.47 -10.08 -17.36
N VAL A 566 -25.45 -10.11 -16.46
CA VAL A 566 -26.70 -10.85 -16.65
C VAL A 566 -27.79 -9.83 -16.95
N THR A 567 -27.98 -9.48 -18.23
CA THR A 567 -29.02 -8.53 -18.67
C THR A 567 -30.23 -9.25 -19.27
N GLU A 568 -31.43 -8.73 -19.02
CA GLU A 568 -32.70 -9.38 -19.41
C GLU A 568 -33.02 -9.34 -20.93
N ASN A 569 -32.20 -8.64 -21.74
CA ASN A 569 -32.54 -8.27 -23.13
C ASN A 569 -31.63 -8.88 -24.21
N GLU A 570 -30.86 -9.90 -23.93
CA GLU A 570 -29.97 -10.56 -24.91
C GLU A 570 -30.48 -11.96 -25.25
N ASP A 571 -30.36 -12.37 -26.54
CA ASP A 571 -30.58 -13.75 -26.98
C ASP A 571 -29.69 -14.70 -26.16
N GLY A 572 -30.32 -15.67 -25.46
CA GLY A 572 -29.58 -16.56 -24.53
C GLY A 572 -29.60 -16.16 -23.05
N SER A 573 -30.28 -15.07 -22.67
CA SER A 573 -30.32 -14.58 -21.29
C SER A 573 -30.80 -15.63 -20.27
N GLN A 574 -31.76 -16.50 -20.65
CA GLN A 574 -32.27 -17.56 -19.75
C GLN A 574 -31.18 -18.63 -19.47
N VAL A 575 -30.46 -19.08 -20.50
CA VAL A 575 -29.35 -20.04 -20.35
C VAL A 575 -28.22 -19.42 -19.53
N ASN A 576 -27.91 -18.16 -19.75
CA ASN A 576 -26.89 -17.44 -18.98
C ASN A 576 -27.28 -17.31 -17.50
N GLN A 577 -28.59 -17.09 -17.22
CA GLN A 577 -29.10 -17.04 -15.84
C GLN A 577 -29.05 -18.40 -15.14
N GLU A 578 -29.42 -19.50 -15.83
CA GLU A 578 -29.34 -20.85 -15.28
C GLU A 578 -27.89 -21.24 -14.94
N LYS A 579 -26.93 -20.97 -15.82
CA LYS A 579 -25.51 -21.23 -15.58
C LYS A 579 -24.94 -20.33 -14.48
N MET A 580 -25.36 -19.08 -14.40
CA MET A 580 -24.97 -18.21 -13.30
C MET A 580 -25.52 -18.72 -11.97
N LYS A 581 -26.76 -19.24 -11.93
CA LYS A 581 -27.34 -19.83 -10.73
C LYS A 581 -26.49 -21.00 -10.22
N GLN A 582 -26.09 -21.91 -11.11
CA GLN A 582 -25.21 -23.04 -10.74
C GLN A 582 -23.87 -22.54 -10.18
N SER A 583 -23.25 -21.53 -10.82
CA SER A 583 -21.99 -20.94 -10.32
C SER A 583 -22.15 -20.24 -8.97
N LEU A 584 -23.34 -19.65 -8.68
CA LEU A 584 -23.66 -19.09 -7.37
C LEU A 584 -23.85 -20.18 -6.32
N ASP A 585 -24.47 -21.31 -6.66
CA ASP A 585 -24.62 -22.44 -5.74
C ASP A 585 -23.25 -23.00 -5.34
N ASP A 586 -22.32 -23.16 -6.30
CA ASP A 586 -20.94 -23.60 -6.04
C ASP A 586 -20.19 -22.57 -5.16
N TYR A 587 -20.33 -21.27 -5.42
CA TYR A 587 -19.74 -20.20 -4.61
C TYR A 587 -20.30 -20.18 -3.20
N ASN A 588 -21.62 -20.35 -3.06
CA ASN A 588 -22.29 -20.41 -1.76
C ASN A 588 -21.80 -21.59 -0.93
N ALA A 589 -21.61 -22.75 -1.57
CA ALA A 589 -21.06 -23.94 -0.92
C ALA A 589 -19.60 -23.75 -0.50
N MET A 590 -18.79 -23.04 -1.32
CA MET A 590 -17.37 -22.79 -1.06
C MET A 590 -17.14 -21.84 0.13
N PHE A 591 -18.02 -20.86 0.33
CA PHE A 591 -17.81 -19.75 1.27
C PHE A 591 -18.92 -19.57 2.32
N ASP A 592 -19.83 -20.52 2.45
CA ASP A 592 -20.99 -20.47 3.35
C ASP A 592 -21.81 -19.17 3.19
N THR A 593 -22.10 -18.82 1.93
CA THR A 593 -22.93 -17.66 1.56
C THR A 593 -24.28 -18.12 1.01
N LYS A 594 -25.19 -17.18 0.71
CA LYS A 594 -26.56 -17.50 0.26
C LYS A 594 -27.04 -16.54 -0.83
N PHE A 595 -26.18 -16.28 -1.83
CA PHE A 595 -26.52 -15.43 -2.96
C PHE A 595 -27.40 -16.16 -3.97
N ASP A 596 -28.37 -15.44 -4.52
CA ASP A 596 -29.18 -15.85 -5.68
C ASP A 596 -29.05 -14.81 -6.80
N ILE A 597 -29.70 -15.09 -7.95
CA ILE A 597 -29.63 -14.22 -9.13
C ILE A 597 -30.16 -12.81 -8.85
N SER A 598 -31.16 -12.66 -7.97
CA SER A 598 -31.67 -11.34 -7.58
C SER A 598 -30.65 -10.52 -6.78
N GLN A 599 -29.68 -11.17 -6.16
CA GLN A 599 -28.63 -10.60 -5.33
C GLN A 599 -27.28 -10.52 -6.07
N ILE A 600 -27.26 -10.56 -7.42
CA ILE A 600 -26.02 -10.54 -8.22
C ILE A 600 -25.11 -9.36 -7.90
N THR A 601 -25.65 -8.21 -7.51
CA THR A 601 -24.89 -7.05 -7.08
C THR A 601 -24.16 -7.32 -5.76
N SER A 602 -24.82 -7.95 -4.80
CA SER A 602 -24.23 -8.33 -3.49
C SER A 602 -23.15 -9.41 -3.67
N TYR A 603 -23.40 -10.40 -4.52
CA TYR A 603 -22.41 -11.39 -4.94
C TYR A 603 -21.15 -10.72 -5.50
N ASN A 604 -21.32 -9.80 -6.44
CA ASN A 604 -20.22 -9.09 -7.06
C ASN A 604 -19.44 -8.22 -6.07
N SER A 605 -20.11 -7.58 -5.12
CA SER A 605 -19.47 -6.83 -4.04
C SER A 605 -18.66 -7.76 -3.12
N ASN A 606 -19.21 -8.92 -2.75
CA ASN A 606 -18.51 -9.93 -1.96
C ASN A 606 -17.28 -10.50 -2.70
N LEU A 607 -17.44 -10.83 -4.00
CA LEU A 607 -16.35 -11.28 -4.87
C LEU A 607 -15.20 -10.24 -4.92
N ASN A 608 -15.53 -8.96 -5.11
CA ASN A 608 -14.55 -7.88 -5.15
C ASN A 608 -13.78 -7.75 -3.80
N LYS A 609 -14.47 -7.87 -2.67
CA LYS A 609 -13.85 -7.83 -1.34
C LYS A 609 -12.89 -9.00 -1.12
N ARG A 610 -13.25 -10.22 -1.56
CA ARG A 610 -12.36 -11.39 -1.51
C ARG A 610 -11.11 -11.21 -2.34
N LEU A 611 -11.27 -10.78 -3.59
CA LEU A 611 -10.15 -10.54 -4.51
C LEU A 611 -9.26 -9.38 -4.06
N SER A 612 -9.78 -8.37 -3.37
CA SER A 612 -8.96 -7.23 -2.89
C SER A 612 -8.14 -7.57 -1.64
N ARG A 613 -8.58 -8.54 -0.81
CA ARG A 613 -7.97 -8.98 0.47
C ARG A 613 -7.61 -7.82 1.42
N LYS A 614 -8.33 -6.69 1.35
CA LYS A 614 -8.08 -5.53 2.22
C LYS A 614 -8.53 -5.79 3.66
N ASP A 615 -9.65 -6.50 3.84
CA ASP A 615 -10.14 -6.94 5.14
C ASP A 615 -9.34 -8.16 5.63
N PRO A 616 -8.90 -8.19 6.90
CA PRO A 616 -8.20 -9.33 7.51
C PRO A 616 -8.91 -10.67 7.34
N LYS A 617 -10.25 -10.70 7.33
CA LYS A 617 -11.06 -11.90 7.09
C LYS A 617 -10.63 -12.63 5.80
N TYR A 618 -10.40 -11.88 4.71
CA TYR A 618 -10.08 -12.44 3.40
C TYR A 618 -8.60 -12.79 3.20
N LYS A 619 -7.76 -12.63 4.24
CA LYS A 619 -6.37 -13.09 4.24
C LYS A 619 -6.23 -14.56 4.61
N SER A 620 -7.26 -15.17 5.20
CA SER A 620 -7.31 -16.60 5.49
C SER A 620 -7.53 -17.42 4.22
N ARG A 621 -6.83 -18.54 4.05
CA ARG A 621 -6.97 -19.44 2.90
C ARG A 621 -8.41 -19.87 2.63
N ASN A 622 -9.18 -20.11 3.67
CA ASN A 622 -10.57 -20.54 3.53
C ASN A 622 -11.45 -19.51 2.81
N GLU A 623 -11.10 -18.24 2.91
CA GLU A 623 -11.81 -17.11 2.32
C GLU A 623 -11.22 -16.63 0.98
N GLN A 624 -10.10 -17.22 0.51
CA GLN A 624 -9.40 -16.80 -0.71
C GLN A 624 -9.92 -17.50 -1.96
N LEU A 625 -9.82 -16.79 -3.08
CA LEU A 625 -9.96 -17.31 -4.45
C LEU A 625 -8.56 -17.41 -5.08
N ASP A 626 -8.39 -18.34 -6.02
CA ASP A 626 -7.17 -18.51 -6.80
C ASP A 626 -7.35 -17.96 -8.22
N LEU A 627 -8.56 -18.09 -8.77
CA LEU A 627 -8.85 -17.70 -10.16
C LEU A 627 -10.24 -17.08 -10.26
N VAL A 628 -10.36 -15.99 -11.01
CA VAL A 628 -11.66 -15.44 -11.43
C VAL A 628 -11.76 -15.43 -12.96
N ILE A 629 -12.88 -15.91 -13.49
CA ILE A 629 -13.17 -15.95 -14.93
C ILE A 629 -14.09 -14.78 -15.27
N VAL A 630 -13.71 -13.96 -16.25
CA VAL A 630 -14.45 -12.76 -16.66
C VAL A 630 -14.48 -12.60 -18.18
N VAL A 631 -15.37 -11.74 -18.67
CA VAL A 631 -15.33 -11.24 -20.04
C VAL A 631 -14.64 -9.86 -20.04
N ASP A 632 -15.32 -8.80 -19.63
CA ASP A 632 -14.78 -7.43 -19.56
C ASP A 632 -14.79 -6.87 -18.15
N ARG A 633 -15.58 -7.47 -17.26
CA ARG A 633 -15.66 -7.05 -15.87
C ARG A 633 -14.31 -7.24 -15.17
N LEU A 634 -13.98 -6.37 -14.24
CA LEU A 634 -12.71 -6.32 -13.48
C LEU A 634 -11.47 -5.94 -14.32
N LEU A 635 -11.54 -5.91 -15.65
CA LEU A 635 -10.42 -5.44 -16.48
C LEU A 635 -10.17 -3.94 -16.30
N THR A 636 -11.18 -3.20 -15.85
CA THR A 636 -11.10 -1.75 -15.68
C THR A 636 -11.65 -1.33 -14.31
N GLY A 637 -10.99 -0.40 -13.63
CA GLY A 637 -11.47 0.22 -12.39
C GLY A 637 -11.40 -0.63 -11.13
N PHE A 638 -10.92 -1.86 -11.18
CA PHE A 638 -10.78 -2.76 -10.03
C PHE A 638 -9.38 -2.66 -9.41
N ASP A 639 -9.31 -2.63 -8.07
CA ASP A 639 -8.06 -2.52 -7.30
C ASP A 639 -7.89 -3.71 -6.36
N ALA A 640 -7.02 -4.63 -6.76
CA ALA A 640 -6.64 -5.81 -5.99
C ALA A 640 -5.12 -5.99 -6.02
N PRO A 641 -4.38 -5.56 -4.99
CA PRO A 641 -2.92 -5.71 -4.94
C PRO A 641 -2.43 -7.15 -5.06
N CYS A 642 -3.19 -8.13 -4.54
CA CYS A 642 -2.85 -9.56 -4.63
C CYS A 642 -3.11 -10.19 -6.00
N MET A 643 -3.73 -9.48 -6.94
CA MET A 643 -3.85 -9.98 -8.31
C MET A 643 -2.48 -9.91 -9.00
N SER A 644 -1.86 -11.07 -9.21
CA SER A 644 -0.52 -11.15 -9.80
C SER A 644 -0.56 -11.36 -11.31
N THR A 645 -1.53 -12.14 -11.82
CA THR A 645 -1.50 -12.64 -13.18
C THR A 645 -2.82 -12.41 -13.91
N ILE A 646 -2.71 -11.92 -15.14
CA ILE A 646 -3.82 -11.93 -16.10
C ILE A 646 -3.55 -12.94 -17.21
N PHE A 647 -4.50 -13.83 -17.43
CA PHE A 647 -4.53 -14.82 -18.49
C PHE A 647 -5.52 -14.36 -19.56
N ILE A 648 -5.04 -14.12 -20.79
CA ILE A 648 -5.84 -13.51 -21.85
C ILE A 648 -6.08 -14.54 -22.96
N ASP A 649 -7.27 -15.17 -22.97
CA ASP A 649 -7.69 -16.06 -24.04
C ASP A 649 -8.79 -15.40 -24.89
N ARG A 650 -8.38 -14.40 -25.61
CA ARG A 650 -9.21 -13.64 -26.55
C ARG A 650 -8.35 -12.97 -27.63
N GLN A 651 -8.98 -12.51 -28.70
CA GLN A 651 -8.32 -11.73 -29.75
C GLN A 651 -7.71 -10.43 -29.17
N PRO A 652 -6.64 -9.91 -29.76
CA PRO A 652 -5.98 -8.69 -29.29
C PRO A 652 -6.97 -7.54 -29.09
N MET A 653 -6.83 -6.88 -27.96
CA MET A 653 -7.63 -5.72 -27.56
C MET A 653 -7.01 -4.43 -28.10
N GLY A 654 -7.80 -3.37 -28.18
CA GLY A 654 -7.27 -2.04 -28.49
C GLY A 654 -6.24 -1.56 -27.44
N PRO A 655 -5.32 -0.64 -27.81
CA PRO A 655 -4.25 -0.18 -26.93
C PRO A 655 -4.73 0.31 -25.56
N HIS A 656 -5.87 0.98 -25.54
CA HIS A 656 -6.51 1.49 -24.34
C HIS A 656 -6.93 0.36 -23.37
N ASP A 657 -7.69 -0.61 -23.90
CA ASP A 657 -8.22 -1.72 -23.09
C ASP A 657 -7.08 -2.63 -22.61
N LEU A 658 -6.03 -2.77 -23.43
CA LEU A 658 -4.86 -3.57 -23.15
C LEU A 658 -4.08 -3.00 -21.93
N ILE A 659 -3.77 -1.71 -21.94
CA ILE A 659 -3.07 -1.06 -20.81
C ILE A 659 -3.95 -1.05 -19.55
N GLN A 660 -5.27 -0.90 -19.69
CA GLN A 660 -6.19 -0.99 -18.56
C GLN A 660 -6.18 -2.38 -17.93
N ALA A 661 -6.21 -3.43 -18.75
CA ALA A 661 -6.14 -4.82 -18.28
C ALA A 661 -4.78 -5.09 -17.59
N PHE A 662 -3.67 -4.76 -18.22
CA PHE A 662 -2.32 -4.95 -17.67
C PHE A 662 -2.17 -4.26 -16.30
N SER A 663 -2.71 -3.05 -16.18
CA SER A 663 -2.67 -2.29 -14.93
C SER A 663 -3.47 -2.92 -13.77
N ARG A 664 -4.11 -4.07 -13.93
CA ARG A 664 -4.68 -4.83 -12.79
C ARG A 664 -3.60 -5.56 -12.01
N THR A 665 -2.52 -5.96 -12.68
CA THR A 665 -1.44 -6.75 -12.08
C THR A 665 -0.28 -5.92 -11.53
N ASN A 666 -0.18 -4.64 -11.88
CA ASN A 666 0.98 -3.79 -11.54
C ASN A 666 0.90 -3.11 -10.16
N ARG A 667 -0.06 -3.48 -9.32
CA ARG A 667 -0.15 -2.96 -7.94
C ARG A 667 0.94 -3.56 -7.08
N ILE A 668 1.58 -2.72 -6.28
CA ILE A 668 2.52 -3.17 -5.25
C ILE A 668 1.73 -3.87 -4.15
N PHE A 669 2.10 -5.11 -3.85
CA PHE A 669 1.60 -5.87 -2.71
C PHE A 669 2.76 -6.13 -1.73
N ASP A 670 3.74 -6.88 -2.20
CA ASP A 670 5.04 -7.11 -1.58
C ASP A 670 6.05 -7.30 -2.74
N LYS A 671 7.06 -6.44 -2.79
CA LYS A 671 8.02 -6.44 -3.91
C LYS A 671 8.88 -7.70 -3.98
N LYS A 672 9.07 -8.40 -2.88
CA LYS A 672 9.81 -9.65 -2.84
C LYS A 672 9.03 -10.77 -3.50
N SER A 673 7.80 -10.98 -3.06
CA SER A 673 6.96 -12.09 -3.53
C SER A 673 6.23 -11.80 -4.84
N LYS A 674 5.99 -10.49 -5.16
CA LYS A 674 5.34 -10.00 -6.39
C LYS A 674 6.15 -8.88 -7.02
N PRO A 675 7.28 -9.18 -7.68
CA PRO A 675 8.16 -8.16 -8.27
C PRO A 675 7.62 -7.55 -9.58
N TYR A 676 6.77 -8.26 -10.31
CA TYR A 676 6.20 -7.86 -11.60
C TYR A 676 4.71 -8.17 -11.69
N GLY A 677 3.99 -7.42 -12.54
CA GLY A 677 2.68 -7.83 -13.04
C GLY A 677 2.84 -8.85 -14.17
N GLN A 678 2.18 -10.00 -14.05
CA GLN A 678 2.31 -11.12 -14.98
C GLN A 678 1.18 -11.12 -16.01
N ILE A 679 1.51 -11.24 -17.29
CA ILE A 679 0.56 -11.27 -18.41
C ILE A 679 0.86 -12.48 -19.28
N VAL A 680 -0.14 -13.31 -19.52
CA VAL A 680 -0.03 -14.47 -20.42
C VAL A 680 -1.14 -14.40 -21.47
N THR A 681 -0.79 -14.40 -22.75
CA THR A 681 -1.74 -14.36 -23.88
C THR A 681 -1.72 -15.67 -24.64
N PHE A 682 -2.87 -16.15 -25.11
CA PHE A 682 -3.01 -17.49 -25.71
C PHE A 682 -3.46 -17.50 -27.17
N GLN A 683 -3.84 -16.35 -27.71
CA GLN A 683 -4.29 -16.25 -29.10
C GLN A 683 -3.41 -15.30 -29.89
N ALA A 684 -3.18 -15.58 -31.17
CA ALA A 684 -2.52 -14.71 -32.14
C ALA A 684 -1.21 -14.05 -31.60
N PRO A 685 -0.18 -14.84 -31.19
CA PRO A 685 0.99 -14.33 -30.45
C PRO A 685 1.73 -13.20 -31.15
N VAL A 686 1.92 -13.28 -32.48
CA VAL A 686 2.63 -12.26 -33.27
C VAL A 686 1.84 -10.95 -33.32
N LEU A 687 0.52 -11.04 -33.55
CA LEU A 687 -0.36 -9.87 -33.60
C LEU A 687 -0.49 -9.27 -32.19
N PHE A 688 -0.61 -10.13 -31.15
CA PHE A 688 -0.73 -9.67 -29.77
C PHE A 688 0.54 -8.92 -29.33
N LYS A 689 1.73 -9.45 -29.63
CA LYS A 689 3.00 -8.78 -29.37
C LYS A 689 3.02 -7.38 -29.99
N LYS A 690 2.68 -7.27 -31.28
CA LYS A 690 2.60 -5.97 -31.96
C LYS A 690 1.63 -5.00 -31.27
N CYS A 691 0.44 -5.48 -30.88
CA CYS A 691 -0.54 -4.62 -30.18
C CYS A 691 -0.02 -4.17 -28.81
N VAL A 692 0.73 -5.00 -28.10
CA VAL A 692 1.38 -4.66 -26.83
C VAL A 692 2.44 -3.58 -27.04
N ASP A 693 3.33 -3.76 -28.03
CA ASP A 693 4.39 -2.80 -28.35
C ASP A 693 3.80 -1.43 -28.75
N ASP A 694 2.78 -1.42 -29.60
CA ASP A 694 2.07 -0.20 -30.02
C ASP A 694 1.38 0.49 -28.81
N ALA A 695 0.76 -0.27 -27.92
CA ALA A 695 0.10 0.26 -26.72
C ALA A 695 1.11 0.87 -25.74
N VAL A 696 2.22 0.17 -25.49
CA VAL A 696 3.29 0.66 -24.62
C VAL A 696 3.90 1.94 -25.16
N LYS A 697 4.23 1.96 -26.45
CA LYS A 697 4.77 3.16 -27.13
C LYS A 697 3.81 4.35 -27.01
N LEU A 698 2.50 4.13 -27.19
CA LEU A 698 1.49 5.17 -27.11
C LEU A 698 1.37 5.75 -25.68
N TYR A 699 1.37 4.90 -24.65
CA TYR A 699 1.12 5.30 -23.28
C TYR A 699 2.38 5.57 -22.44
N SER A 700 3.58 5.35 -22.99
CA SER A 700 4.85 5.81 -22.42
C SER A 700 5.30 7.19 -22.90
N ALA A 701 4.49 7.90 -23.67
CA ALA A 701 4.80 9.20 -24.30
C ALA A 701 5.99 9.15 -25.28
N GLY A 702 6.29 7.98 -25.86
CA GLY A 702 7.32 7.78 -26.87
C GLY A 702 8.75 7.72 -26.33
N SER A 703 8.97 7.80 -25.01
CA SER A 703 10.28 7.55 -24.40
C SER A 703 10.49 6.05 -24.26
N THR A 704 11.54 5.53 -24.89
CA THR A 704 11.89 4.10 -24.84
C THR A 704 13.23 3.85 -24.16
N GLU A 705 13.84 4.86 -23.52
CA GLU A 705 15.29 4.84 -23.42
C GLU A 705 15.89 4.19 -22.19
N ASP A 706 15.30 4.09 -21.00
CA ASP A 706 16.11 3.60 -19.87
C ASP A 706 15.51 2.54 -18.94
N THR A 707 14.24 2.22 -19.05
CA THR A 707 13.66 1.14 -18.23
C THR A 707 12.71 0.32 -19.09
N PRO A 708 12.97 -0.95 -19.34
CA PRO A 708 12.04 -1.79 -20.08
C PRO A 708 10.73 -1.91 -19.30
N LEU A 709 9.63 -1.40 -19.87
CA LEU A 709 8.27 -1.52 -19.30
C LEU A 709 7.81 -2.96 -19.29
N ILE A 710 8.31 -3.75 -20.24
CA ILE A 710 7.98 -5.15 -20.48
C ILE A 710 9.26 -5.96 -20.47
N ALA A 711 9.24 -7.08 -19.76
CA ALA A 711 10.27 -8.10 -19.82
C ALA A 711 9.70 -9.35 -20.52
N GLU A 712 10.37 -9.81 -21.55
CA GLU A 712 10.08 -11.05 -22.26
C GLU A 712 11.16 -12.09 -21.99
N TRP A 713 10.88 -13.36 -22.27
CA TRP A 713 11.88 -14.45 -22.12
C TRP A 713 13.18 -14.16 -22.85
N ASP A 714 13.07 -13.68 -24.11
CA ASP A 714 14.23 -13.44 -24.99
C ASP A 714 15.14 -12.29 -24.51
N ASP A 715 14.67 -11.46 -23.58
CA ASP A 715 15.45 -10.42 -22.91
C ASP A 715 16.04 -10.93 -21.58
N VAL A 716 15.25 -11.66 -20.80
CA VAL A 716 15.58 -12.08 -19.42
C VAL A 716 16.59 -13.24 -19.43
N GLU A 717 16.43 -14.23 -20.29
CA GLU A 717 17.36 -15.37 -20.34
C GLU A 717 18.81 -14.96 -20.67
N PRO A 718 19.10 -14.11 -21.69
CA PRO A 718 20.45 -13.61 -21.92
C PRO A 718 20.99 -12.76 -20.76
N ALA A 719 20.15 -11.94 -20.12
CA ALA A 719 20.55 -11.16 -18.95
C ALA A 719 20.90 -12.05 -17.76
N PHE A 720 20.12 -13.10 -17.51
CA PHE A 720 20.41 -14.12 -16.50
C PHE A 720 21.76 -14.81 -16.75
N LYS A 721 22.02 -15.27 -17.99
CA LYS A 721 23.31 -15.90 -18.36
C LYS A 721 24.48 -14.93 -18.12
N LYS A 722 24.30 -13.65 -18.42
CA LYS A 722 25.34 -12.62 -18.17
C LYS A 722 25.55 -12.41 -16.67
N ALA A 723 24.48 -12.38 -15.87
CA ALA A 723 24.57 -12.24 -14.42
C ALA A 723 25.23 -13.45 -13.75
N LEU A 724 24.91 -14.67 -14.23
CA LEU A 724 25.58 -15.88 -13.78
C LEU A 724 27.08 -15.86 -14.10
N ALA A 725 27.46 -15.42 -15.28
CA ALA A 725 28.87 -15.28 -15.65
C ALA A 725 29.58 -14.24 -14.76
N ALA A 726 28.94 -13.12 -14.43
CA ALA A 726 29.47 -12.11 -13.52
C ALA A 726 29.62 -12.65 -12.09
N LEU A 727 28.63 -13.42 -11.60
CA LEU A 727 28.71 -14.10 -10.31
C LEU A 727 29.91 -15.06 -10.26
N ARG A 728 30.12 -15.86 -11.32
CA ARG A 728 31.25 -16.81 -11.42
C ARG A 728 32.61 -16.10 -11.46
N ILE A 729 32.67 -14.86 -11.96
CA ILE A 729 33.89 -14.06 -11.90
C ILE A 729 34.14 -13.57 -10.47
N ALA A 730 33.09 -13.19 -9.75
CA ALA A 730 33.20 -12.73 -8.35
C ALA A 730 33.48 -13.89 -7.39
N ALA A 731 32.83 -15.04 -7.59
CA ALA A 731 33.00 -16.26 -6.81
C ALA A 731 32.80 -17.46 -7.74
N GLN A 732 33.89 -18.21 -8.08
CA GLN A 732 33.78 -19.32 -9.05
C GLN A 732 32.89 -20.45 -8.50
N THR A 733 33.00 -20.72 -7.21
CA THR A 733 32.17 -21.67 -6.44
C THR A 733 31.75 -21.07 -5.11
N PRO A 734 30.69 -21.57 -4.47
CA PRO A 734 30.32 -21.14 -3.12
C PRO A 734 31.44 -21.32 -2.08
N ASP A 735 32.27 -22.37 -2.23
CA ASP A 735 33.38 -22.70 -1.31
C ASP A 735 34.50 -21.65 -1.31
N ASP A 736 34.61 -20.81 -2.34
CA ASP A 736 35.61 -19.76 -2.41
C ASP A 736 35.31 -18.59 -1.44
N ILE A 737 34.03 -18.35 -1.14
CA ILE A 737 33.53 -17.16 -0.45
C ILE A 737 34.08 -16.99 0.98
N PRO A 738 34.19 -18.05 1.82
CA PRO A 738 34.73 -17.89 3.17
C PRO A 738 36.18 -17.38 3.22
N SER A 739 36.96 -17.57 2.14
CA SER A 739 38.35 -17.16 2.06
C SER A 739 38.55 -15.74 1.48
N MET A 740 37.49 -15.06 1.06
CA MET A 740 37.54 -13.73 0.46
C MET A 740 37.79 -12.62 1.47
N SER A 741 38.44 -11.55 1.02
CA SER A 741 38.52 -10.29 1.74
C SER A 741 37.16 -9.61 1.84
N ASP A 742 37.00 -8.63 2.73
CA ASP A 742 35.74 -7.91 2.91
C ASP A 742 35.28 -7.20 1.63
N ASP A 743 36.18 -6.62 0.85
CA ASP A 743 35.88 -5.98 -0.43
C ASP A 743 35.41 -7.00 -1.48
N GLU A 744 36.02 -8.17 -1.55
CA GLU A 744 35.62 -9.25 -2.45
C GLU A 744 34.24 -9.80 -2.03
N LYS A 745 33.95 -9.92 -0.73
CA LYS A 745 32.63 -10.30 -0.21
C LYS A 745 31.56 -9.29 -0.59
N LEU A 746 31.84 -7.99 -0.52
CA LEU A 746 30.92 -6.94 -0.95
C LEU A 746 30.66 -7.00 -2.45
N HIS A 747 31.70 -7.22 -3.25
CA HIS A 747 31.55 -7.41 -4.69
C HIS A 747 30.71 -8.65 -5.03
N PHE A 748 30.94 -9.77 -4.34
CA PHE A 748 30.11 -10.97 -4.44
C PHE A 748 28.64 -10.69 -4.12
N MET A 749 28.35 -10.02 -2.99
CA MET A 749 26.98 -9.68 -2.60
C MET A 749 26.25 -8.91 -3.71
N LYS A 750 26.90 -7.95 -4.33
CA LYS A 750 26.36 -7.14 -5.40
C LYS A 750 26.04 -7.98 -6.64
N MET A 751 26.96 -8.84 -7.06
CA MET A 751 26.76 -9.72 -8.20
C MET A 751 25.66 -10.74 -7.91
N PHE A 752 25.60 -11.26 -6.68
CA PHE A 752 24.57 -12.21 -6.28
C PHE A 752 23.17 -11.60 -6.21
N GLN A 753 23.01 -10.36 -5.71
CA GLN A 753 21.73 -9.65 -5.75
C GLN A 753 21.19 -9.50 -7.18
N SER A 754 22.07 -9.15 -8.14
CA SER A 754 21.68 -9.05 -9.54
C SER A 754 21.28 -10.39 -10.13
N PHE A 755 22.03 -11.44 -9.83
CA PHE A 755 21.77 -12.81 -10.27
C PHE A 755 20.46 -13.35 -9.68
N ASP A 756 20.24 -13.23 -8.36
CA ASP A 756 19.04 -13.69 -7.67
C ASP A 756 17.76 -13.05 -8.23
N ARG A 757 17.80 -11.73 -8.48
CA ARG A 757 16.67 -10.98 -9.09
C ARG A 757 16.30 -11.53 -10.46
N LEU A 758 17.29 -11.74 -11.34
CA LEU A 758 17.07 -12.27 -12.67
C LEU A 758 16.66 -13.75 -12.65
N PHE A 759 17.16 -14.51 -11.68
CA PHE A 759 16.76 -15.90 -11.50
C PHE A 759 15.30 -16.02 -11.03
N ALA A 760 14.86 -15.21 -10.06
CA ALA A 760 13.46 -15.13 -9.67
C ALA A 760 12.55 -14.74 -10.84
N GLN A 761 13.00 -13.81 -11.68
CA GLN A 761 12.29 -13.40 -12.87
C GLN A 761 12.19 -14.53 -13.89
N LEU A 762 13.31 -15.25 -14.17
CA LEU A 762 13.35 -16.38 -15.09
C LEU A 762 12.41 -17.52 -14.63
N LYS A 763 12.45 -17.85 -13.33
CA LYS A 763 11.55 -18.87 -12.73
C LYS A 763 10.07 -18.56 -12.90
N SER A 764 9.70 -17.31 -13.05
CA SER A 764 8.29 -16.93 -13.18
C SER A 764 7.71 -17.11 -14.59
N PHE A 765 8.50 -17.40 -15.60
CA PHE A 765 8.00 -17.73 -16.94
C PHE A 765 7.43 -19.16 -17.00
N SER A 766 6.34 -19.34 -17.76
CA SER A 766 5.73 -20.66 -17.99
C SER A 766 6.62 -21.62 -18.76
N ARG A 767 7.61 -21.07 -19.48
CA ARG A 767 8.63 -21.82 -20.25
C ARG A 767 9.74 -22.39 -19.37
N TYR A 768 9.95 -21.83 -18.17
CA TYR A 768 11.01 -22.27 -17.26
C TYR A 768 10.74 -23.70 -16.76
N ASP A 769 11.78 -24.52 -16.79
CA ASP A 769 11.81 -25.86 -16.21
C ASP A 769 13.12 -26.04 -15.44
N GLU A 770 13.08 -26.71 -14.30
CA GLU A 770 14.25 -26.92 -13.43
C GLU A 770 15.39 -27.67 -14.14
N SER A 771 15.09 -28.52 -15.13
CA SER A 771 16.10 -29.20 -15.95
C SER A 771 16.96 -28.24 -16.80
N MET A 772 16.48 -26.99 -17.05
CA MET A 772 17.27 -25.99 -17.77
C MET A 772 18.48 -25.50 -16.99
N LEU A 773 18.52 -25.66 -15.67
CA LEU A 773 19.65 -25.26 -14.84
C LEU A 773 20.93 -25.98 -15.23
N ASP A 774 20.84 -27.27 -15.60
CA ASP A 774 21.97 -28.05 -16.09
C ASP A 774 22.55 -27.44 -17.37
N ASP A 775 21.70 -26.95 -18.28
CA ASP A 775 22.12 -26.28 -19.52
C ASP A 775 22.80 -24.94 -19.25
N TYR A 776 22.44 -24.27 -18.15
CA TYR A 776 23.08 -23.02 -17.70
C TYR A 776 24.36 -23.25 -16.91
N GLY A 777 24.65 -24.50 -16.51
CA GLY A 777 25.84 -24.85 -15.74
C GLY A 777 25.79 -24.43 -14.28
N ILE A 778 24.60 -24.44 -13.68
CA ILE A 778 24.38 -24.23 -12.25
C ILE A 778 23.33 -25.23 -11.75
N THR A 779 23.47 -25.72 -10.52
CA THR A 779 22.46 -26.56 -9.87
C THR A 779 21.66 -25.74 -8.84
N GLU A 780 20.48 -26.24 -8.48
CA GLU A 780 19.67 -25.60 -7.44
C GLU A 780 20.39 -25.61 -6.07
N GLN A 781 21.12 -26.71 -5.76
CA GLN A 781 21.91 -26.79 -4.54
C GLN A 781 23.01 -25.72 -4.52
N GLU A 782 23.71 -25.53 -5.62
CA GLU A 782 24.76 -24.52 -5.74
C GLU A 782 24.21 -23.10 -5.57
N TYR A 783 22.99 -22.82 -6.09
CA TYR A 783 22.29 -21.57 -5.81
C TYR A 783 21.99 -21.42 -4.30
N ILE A 784 21.50 -22.46 -3.64
CA ILE A 784 21.21 -22.47 -2.20
C ILE A 784 22.48 -22.18 -1.38
N ASP A 785 23.61 -22.77 -1.77
CA ASP A 785 24.90 -22.56 -1.11
C ASP A 785 25.39 -21.10 -1.26
N TYR A 786 25.28 -20.52 -2.45
CA TYR A 786 25.54 -19.08 -2.67
C TYR A 786 24.64 -18.21 -1.80
N ALA A 787 23.33 -18.53 -1.74
CA ALA A 787 22.35 -17.80 -0.93
C ALA A 787 22.68 -17.87 0.58
N GLY A 788 23.11 -19.04 1.07
CA GLY A 788 23.57 -19.25 2.45
C GLY A 788 24.75 -18.34 2.80
N HIS A 789 25.78 -18.31 1.94
CA HIS A 789 26.93 -17.41 2.14
C HIS A 789 26.55 -15.94 2.07
N TYR A 790 25.66 -15.56 1.14
CA TYR A 790 25.13 -14.19 1.06
C TYR A 790 24.45 -13.76 2.38
N LEU A 791 23.59 -14.62 2.95
CA LEU A 791 22.90 -14.34 4.21
C LEU A 791 23.86 -14.24 5.40
N ASN A 792 24.90 -15.10 5.45
CA ASN A 792 25.92 -15.04 6.47
C ASN A 792 26.69 -13.70 6.42
N ILE A 793 27.18 -13.32 5.24
CA ILE A 793 27.90 -12.05 5.06
C ILE A 793 27.00 -10.87 5.43
N LYS A 794 25.73 -10.90 4.99
CA LYS A 794 24.74 -9.85 5.33
C LYS A 794 24.57 -9.71 6.86
N SER A 795 24.60 -10.82 7.60
CA SER A 795 24.50 -10.79 9.08
C SER A 795 25.78 -10.29 9.76
N GLU A 796 26.97 -10.50 9.17
CA GLU A 796 28.26 -10.10 9.71
C GLU A 796 28.55 -8.60 9.48
N ILE A 797 28.14 -8.05 8.33
CA ILE A 797 28.47 -6.67 7.94
C ILE A 797 27.59 -5.65 8.68
N GLY A 798 26.45 -6.06 9.25
CA GLY A 798 25.49 -5.13 9.88
C GLY A 798 24.79 -4.21 8.85
N PRO A 799 23.97 -3.27 9.27
CA PRO A 799 23.37 -2.32 8.35
C PRO A 799 24.45 -1.35 7.86
N ASP A 800 24.81 -1.51 6.58
CA ASP A 800 25.55 -0.63 5.68
C ASP A 800 27.04 -0.34 5.98
N PRO A 801 27.98 -0.96 5.26
CA PRO A 801 29.31 -0.40 5.04
C PRO A 801 29.20 0.69 3.97
N GLY A 802 29.27 1.96 4.37
CA GLY A 802 29.21 3.11 3.45
C GLY A 802 30.18 3.02 2.25
N PRO A 803 29.96 3.78 1.17
CA PRO A 803 30.74 3.74 -0.05
C PRO A 803 32.22 4.14 0.17
N ASP A 804 33.11 3.48 -0.54
CA ASP A 804 34.55 3.76 -0.55
C ASP A 804 34.82 5.24 -0.92
N PRO A 805 35.58 5.99 -0.10
CA PRO A 805 35.77 7.44 -0.29
C PRO A 805 36.64 7.84 -1.48
N VAL A 806 37.20 6.90 -2.26
CA VAL A 806 38.22 7.22 -3.27
C VAL A 806 37.73 7.16 -4.72
N ASN A 807 36.64 6.45 -5.01
CA ASN A 807 36.07 6.38 -6.37
C ASN A 807 34.52 6.42 -6.29
N PRO A 808 33.85 7.39 -6.94
CA PRO A 808 32.41 7.31 -7.10
C PRO A 808 32.08 6.10 -8.00
N PRO A 809 31.20 5.20 -7.59
CA PRO A 809 30.88 4.01 -8.37
C PRO A 809 30.09 4.37 -9.63
N VAL A 810 30.57 3.88 -10.78
CA VAL A 810 29.81 3.80 -12.05
C VAL A 810 28.84 2.61 -12.03
N GLU A 811 28.77 1.88 -10.93
CA GLU A 811 28.01 0.64 -10.77
C GLU A 811 26.92 0.79 -9.69
N PRO A 812 25.77 0.08 -9.81
CA PRO A 812 24.69 0.17 -8.83
C PRO A 812 25.17 -0.20 -7.42
N GLU A 813 24.73 0.57 -6.43
CA GLU A 813 25.02 0.35 -5.02
C GLU A 813 24.48 -1.00 -4.51
N ILE A 814 25.12 -1.57 -3.47
CA ILE A 814 24.57 -2.75 -2.77
C ILE A 814 23.29 -2.32 -2.06
N ASP A 815 22.19 -3.00 -2.31
CA ASP A 815 20.97 -2.83 -1.56
C ASP A 815 21.09 -3.63 -0.24
N SER A 816 21.42 -2.93 0.84
CA SER A 816 21.57 -3.53 2.18
C SER A 816 20.30 -4.21 2.70
N ASP A 817 19.16 -3.77 2.21
CA ASP A 817 17.86 -4.30 2.59
C ASP A 817 17.31 -5.33 1.58
N TYR A 818 18.10 -5.66 0.55
CA TYR A 818 17.71 -6.66 -0.44
C TYR A 818 17.40 -7.99 0.23
N GLU A 819 16.18 -8.44 0.05
CA GLU A 819 15.75 -9.79 0.42
C GLU A 819 15.79 -10.69 -0.82
N LEU A 820 16.30 -11.91 -0.65
CA LEU A 820 16.43 -12.87 -1.74
C LEU A 820 15.06 -13.17 -2.35
N MET A 821 14.94 -13.05 -3.66
CA MET A 821 13.70 -13.20 -4.41
C MET A 821 13.51 -14.62 -4.94
N ALA A 822 14.59 -15.25 -5.41
CA ALA A 822 14.54 -16.61 -5.95
C ALA A 822 14.70 -17.67 -4.87
N TYR A 823 15.20 -17.30 -3.69
CA TYR A 823 15.32 -18.17 -2.52
C TYR A 823 13.97 -18.30 -1.84
N SER A 824 13.29 -19.42 -2.06
CA SER A 824 12.20 -19.83 -1.18
C SER A 824 12.83 -20.53 0.03
N ASN A 825 12.92 -19.82 1.15
CA ASN A 825 12.90 -20.55 2.41
C ASN A 825 11.56 -21.28 2.41
N THR A 826 11.56 -22.57 2.24
CA THR A 826 10.49 -23.43 2.70
C THR A 826 10.53 -23.29 4.21
N ARG A 827 9.97 -22.20 4.75
CA ARG A 827 9.46 -22.17 6.11
C ARG A 827 8.48 -23.31 6.12
N ILE A 828 8.89 -24.40 6.75
CA ILE A 828 8.01 -25.51 7.04
C ILE A 828 6.98 -24.89 7.94
N ASP A 829 5.83 -24.57 7.35
CA ASP A 829 4.74 -23.94 8.07
C ASP A 829 4.32 -24.94 9.15
N TYR A 830 4.18 -24.51 10.40
CA TYR A 830 3.76 -25.42 11.46
C TYR A 830 2.43 -26.10 11.11
N GLU A 831 1.61 -25.50 10.24
CA GLU A 831 0.43 -26.13 9.64
C GLU A 831 0.76 -27.37 8.79
N TYR A 832 1.91 -27.41 8.10
CA TYR A 832 2.37 -28.61 7.41
C TYR A 832 2.67 -29.74 8.39
N ILE A 833 3.33 -29.41 9.49
CA ILE A 833 3.63 -30.36 10.56
C ILE A 833 2.33 -30.88 11.19
N ILE A 834 1.35 -29.99 11.45
CA ILE A 834 0.01 -30.36 11.92
C ILE A 834 -0.68 -31.34 10.95
N ASN A 835 -0.67 -31.04 9.66
CA ASN A 835 -1.28 -31.92 8.65
C ASN A 835 -0.55 -33.26 8.55
N LEU A 836 0.77 -33.27 8.66
CA LEU A 836 1.55 -34.51 8.69
C LEU A 836 1.18 -35.38 9.91
N ILE A 837 1.06 -34.75 11.09
CA ILE A 837 0.62 -35.44 12.33
C ILE A 837 -0.85 -35.89 12.22
N GLN A 838 -1.73 -35.05 11.64
CA GLN A 838 -3.13 -35.38 11.41
C GLN A 838 -3.27 -36.66 10.55
N ASN A 839 -2.47 -36.79 9.49
CA ASN A 839 -2.46 -37.93 8.60
C ASN A 839 -1.83 -39.19 9.23
N ILE A 840 -1.00 -39.03 10.27
CA ILE A 840 -0.50 -40.15 11.07
C ILE A 840 -1.62 -40.73 11.93
N VAL A 841 -2.41 -39.81 12.58
CA VAL A 841 -3.45 -40.20 13.56
C VAL A 841 -4.76 -40.61 12.88
N ASN A 842 -5.13 -39.96 11.78
CA ASN A 842 -6.36 -40.16 11.02
C ASN A 842 -6.06 -40.23 9.52
N PRO A 843 -5.63 -41.37 8.97
CA PRO A 843 -5.39 -41.54 7.53
C PRO A 843 -6.66 -41.30 6.70
N GLU A 844 -6.56 -40.55 5.62
CA GLU A 844 -7.69 -40.21 4.73
C GLU A 844 -8.12 -41.32 3.77
N GLU A 845 -7.33 -42.40 3.60
CA GLU A 845 -7.67 -43.53 2.75
C GLU A 845 -7.92 -44.82 3.59
N ASP A 846 -8.86 -45.66 3.13
CA ASP A 846 -9.25 -46.95 3.74
C ASP A 846 -8.09 -48.01 3.73
N GLY A 847 -6.85 -47.61 3.92
CA GLY A 847 -5.68 -48.43 4.00
C GLY A 847 -4.96 -48.26 5.33
N ASP A 848 -4.82 -49.36 6.12
CA ASP A 848 -3.93 -49.38 7.28
C ASP A 848 -2.50 -49.00 6.84
N ILE A 849 -2.01 -47.86 7.29
CA ILE A 849 -0.60 -47.46 7.11
C ILE A 849 0.27 -48.49 7.81
N THR A 850 1.29 -49.03 7.13
CA THR A 850 2.20 -50.00 7.73
C THR A 850 2.98 -49.34 8.90
N PRO A 851 3.34 -50.11 9.94
CA PRO A 851 4.12 -49.60 11.06
C PRO A 851 5.43 -48.91 10.63
N GLU A 852 6.04 -49.34 9.53
CA GLU A 852 7.27 -48.78 8.97
C GLU A 852 7.03 -47.43 8.29
N GLU A 853 5.95 -47.28 7.52
CA GLU A 853 5.55 -46.03 6.90
C GLU A 853 5.15 -44.96 7.95
N LYS A 854 4.48 -45.43 9.01
CA LYS A 854 4.11 -44.56 10.13
C LYS A 854 5.33 -44.03 10.85
N GLN A 855 6.32 -44.91 11.18
CA GLN A 855 7.54 -44.47 11.83
C GLN A 855 8.30 -43.46 10.96
N LYS A 856 8.36 -43.69 9.65
CA LYS A 856 8.98 -42.74 8.71
C LYS A 856 8.32 -41.36 8.74
N LYS A 857 6.97 -41.29 8.77
CA LYS A 857 6.23 -40.01 8.88
C LYS A 857 6.45 -39.31 10.24
N ILE A 858 6.58 -40.09 11.32
CA ILE A 858 6.90 -39.55 12.65
C ILE A 858 8.31 -38.96 12.67
N ASP A 859 9.29 -39.66 12.11
CA ASP A 859 10.68 -39.20 12.04
C ASP A 859 10.78 -37.95 11.15
N GLU A 860 10.03 -37.90 10.06
CA GLU A 860 9.90 -36.71 9.21
C GLU A 860 9.27 -35.53 9.97
N ALA A 861 8.19 -35.77 10.72
CA ALA A 861 7.57 -34.72 11.54
C ALA A 861 8.54 -34.18 12.61
N LYS A 862 9.32 -35.03 13.25
CA LYS A 862 10.36 -34.63 14.22
C LYS A 862 11.44 -33.77 13.57
N GLN A 863 11.91 -34.14 12.38
CA GLN A 863 12.90 -33.34 11.66
C GLN A 863 12.37 -31.92 11.35
N TYR A 864 11.11 -31.83 10.91
CA TYR A 864 10.49 -30.52 10.65
C TYR A 864 10.25 -29.70 11.92
N VAL A 865 9.97 -30.33 13.05
CA VAL A 865 9.87 -29.66 14.34
C VAL A 865 11.23 -29.12 14.79
N ASP A 866 12.33 -29.85 14.52
CA ASP A 866 13.68 -29.37 14.83
C ASP A 866 14.08 -28.18 13.94
N ASP A 867 13.63 -28.14 12.69
CA ASP A 867 13.81 -26.96 11.84
C ASP A 867 12.94 -25.79 12.30
N LEU A 868 11.67 -26.02 12.68
CA LEU A 868 10.79 -25.00 13.25
C LEU A 868 11.39 -24.41 14.54
N ARG A 869 12.15 -25.18 15.32
CA ARG A 869 12.79 -24.74 16.56
C ARG A 869 13.76 -23.57 16.36
N LYS A 870 14.36 -23.43 15.17
CA LYS A 870 15.26 -22.32 14.83
C LYS A 870 14.49 -20.98 14.73
N ASP A 871 13.24 -21.03 14.25
CA ASP A 871 12.41 -19.86 14.01
C ASP A 871 11.43 -19.58 15.16
N ASN A 872 10.83 -20.63 15.72
CA ASN A 872 9.87 -20.52 16.83
C ASN A 872 10.05 -21.69 17.83
N PRO A 873 10.99 -21.56 18.78
CA PRO A 873 11.29 -22.61 19.74
C PRO A 873 10.08 -23.01 20.60
N LYS A 874 9.16 -22.09 20.94
CA LYS A 874 8.00 -22.38 21.80
C LYS A 874 6.95 -23.23 21.10
N VAL A 875 6.63 -22.92 19.87
CA VAL A 875 5.70 -23.75 19.07
C VAL A 875 6.35 -25.11 18.78
N ALA A 876 7.66 -25.16 18.50
CA ALA A 876 8.39 -26.41 18.32
C ALA A 876 8.36 -27.31 19.59
N ASP A 877 8.44 -26.73 20.78
CA ASP A 877 8.33 -27.47 22.04
C ASP A 877 6.91 -28.08 22.22
N ILE A 878 5.86 -27.32 21.90
CA ILE A 878 4.47 -27.81 21.92
C ILE A 878 4.31 -28.98 20.94
N MET A 879 4.83 -28.85 19.71
CA MET A 879 4.74 -29.88 18.67
C MET A 879 5.56 -31.10 19.04
N SER A 880 6.76 -30.92 19.58
CA SER A 880 7.58 -32.04 20.09
C SER A 880 6.84 -32.81 21.19
N HIS A 881 6.21 -32.10 22.12
CA HIS A 881 5.44 -32.73 23.21
C HIS A 881 4.26 -33.50 22.64
N LEU A 882 3.52 -32.95 21.69
CA LEU A 882 2.39 -33.65 21.06
C LEU A 882 2.82 -34.88 20.31
N ILE A 883 3.92 -34.87 19.52
CA ILE A 883 4.43 -36.00 18.79
C ILE A 883 4.82 -37.13 19.78
N ASN A 884 5.47 -36.77 20.88
CA ASN A 884 5.84 -37.77 21.91
C ASN A 884 4.60 -38.41 22.59
N GLU A 885 3.53 -37.61 22.84
CA GLU A 885 2.27 -38.17 23.38
C GLU A 885 1.59 -39.12 22.37
N ILE A 886 1.63 -38.78 21.07
CA ILE A 886 1.07 -39.63 20.00
C ILE A 886 1.87 -40.94 19.87
N GLU A 887 3.20 -40.92 20.00
CA GLU A 887 4.01 -42.13 20.03
C GLU A 887 3.69 -43.03 21.23
N LEU A 888 3.34 -42.44 22.38
CA LEU A 888 2.98 -43.18 23.58
C LEU A 888 1.57 -43.80 23.52
N ASP A 889 0.59 -43.04 23.04
CA ASP A 889 -0.82 -43.50 22.92
C ASP A 889 -1.58 -42.76 21.82
N GLU A 890 -1.48 -43.24 20.60
CA GLU A 890 -2.17 -42.73 19.43
C GLU A 890 -3.70 -42.77 19.55
N ASN A 891 -4.24 -43.82 20.20
CA ASN A 891 -5.69 -43.96 20.30
C ASN A 891 -6.39 -42.82 21.04
N ARG A 892 -5.66 -42.09 21.87
CA ARG A 892 -6.14 -40.89 22.58
C ARG A 892 -6.48 -39.77 21.61
N PHE A 893 -5.85 -39.74 20.45
CA PHE A 893 -5.95 -38.64 19.45
C PHE A 893 -6.81 -39.00 18.24
N LYS A 894 -7.16 -40.29 18.09
CA LYS A 894 -7.93 -40.80 16.95
C LYS A 894 -9.30 -40.14 16.86
N GLY A 895 -9.66 -39.61 15.67
CA GLY A 895 -10.91 -38.91 15.43
C GLY A 895 -10.91 -37.47 15.90
N LYS A 896 -9.78 -36.94 16.43
CA LYS A 896 -9.66 -35.54 16.88
C LYS A 896 -8.90 -34.69 15.87
N SER A 897 -9.21 -33.38 15.84
CA SER A 897 -8.44 -32.39 15.07
C SER A 897 -7.15 -32.07 15.80
N ILE A 898 -6.01 -32.36 15.19
CA ILE A 898 -4.68 -32.02 15.72
C ILE A 898 -4.50 -30.51 15.82
N LEU A 899 -5.04 -29.77 14.85
CA LEU A 899 -5.03 -28.28 14.91
C LEU A 899 -5.68 -27.76 16.18
N ASN A 900 -6.88 -28.26 16.52
CA ASN A 900 -7.58 -27.84 17.74
C ASN A 900 -6.82 -28.21 19.01
N ILE A 901 -6.13 -29.34 19.01
CA ILE A 901 -5.31 -29.76 20.15
C ILE A 901 -4.12 -28.82 20.33
N VAL A 902 -3.41 -28.50 19.25
CA VAL A 902 -2.28 -27.56 19.26
C VAL A 902 -2.72 -26.16 19.72
N GLU A 903 -3.85 -25.66 19.19
CA GLU A 903 -4.38 -24.36 19.61
C GLU A 903 -4.79 -24.34 21.10
N ASN A 904 -5.35 -25.44 21.62
CA ASN A 904 -5.63 -25.56 23.06
C ASN A 904 -4.33 -25.56 23.88
N MET A 905 -3.31 -26.32 23.47
CA MET A 905 -2.01 -26.36 24.14
C MET A 905 -1.33 -24.98 24.12
N LYS A 906 -1.41 -24.24 23.03
CA LYS A 906 -0.94 -22.85 22.95
C LYS A 906 -1.69 -21.96 23.94
N HIS A 907 -3.00 -22.08 24.02
CA HIS A 907 -3.83 -21.31 24.97
C HIS A 907 -3.49 -21.63 26.42
N GLU A 908 -3.32 -22.90 26.76
CA GLU A 908 -2.90 -23.35 28.09
C GLU A 908 -1.51 -22.78 28.46
N CYS A 909 -0.60 -22.75 27.50
CA CYS A 909 0.74 -22.15 27.70
C CYS A 909 0.65 -20.64 27.98
N ILE A 910 -0.16 -19.91 27.20
CA ILE A 910 -0.43 -18.48 27.42
C ILE A 910 -1.05 -18.27 28.80
N GLU A 911 -2.05 -19.06 29.17
CA GLU A 911 -2.72 -18.96 30.47
C GLU A 911 -1.76 -19.20 31.63
N GLN A 912 -0.82 -20.13 31.51
CA GLN A 912 0.21 -20.40 32.49
C GLN A 912 1.18 -19.21 32.65
N VAL A 913 1.66 -18.65 31.52
CA VAL A 913 2.54 -17.46 31.53
C VAL A 913 1.85 -16.27 32.21
N VAL A 914 0.60 -15.99 31.82
CA VAL A 914 -0.19 -14.90 32.42
C VAL A 914 -0.43 -15.14 33.91
N SER A 915 -0.77 -16.37 34.31
CA SER A 915 -1.00 -16.69 35.73
C SER A 915 0.26 -16.47 36.55
N ASN A 916 1.44 -16.91 36.07
CA ASN A 916 2.71 -16.72 36.73
C ASN A 916 3.08 -15.22 36.86
N PHE A 917 2.85 -14.46 35.79
CA PHE A 917 3.06 -13.01 35.79
C PHE A 917 2.16 -12.30 36.82
N CYS A 918 0.86 -12.63 36.81
CA CYS A 918 -0.11 -12.03 37.74
C CYS A 918 0.19 -12.37 39.22
N LEU A 919 0.63 -13.59 39.52
CA LEU A 919 1.05 -13.98 40.86
C LEU A 919 2.27 -13.19 41.32
N LEU A 920 3.26 -12.97 40.46
CA LEU A 920 4.47 -12.23 40.77
C LEU A 920 4.21 -10.75 41.02
N TRP A 921 3.34 -10.16 40.21
CA TRP A 921 3.10 -8.73 40.17
C TRP A 921 1.77 -8.29 40.83
N HIS A 922 0.99 -9.20 41.37
CA HIS A 922 -0.32 -8.93 41.99
C HIS A 922 -1.26 -8.15 41.06
N ALA A 923 -1.34 -8.56 39.81
CA ALA A 923 -2.20 -8.00 38.77
C ALA A 923 -3.46 -8.86 38.59
N ASP A 924 -4.51 -8.26 38.05
CA ASP A 924 -5.72 -8.99 37.69
C ASP A 924 -5.47 -9.88 36.47
N LYS A 925 -5.88 -11.18 36.59
CA LYS A 925 -5.63 -12.18 35.54
C LYS A 925 -6.42 -11.91 34.29
N ASP A 926 -7.67 -11.45 34.41
CA ASP A 926 -8.56 -11.24 33.26
C ASP A 926 -8.09 -10.06 32.40
N ASP A 927 -7.64 -8.98 33.06
CA ASP A 927 -7.08 -7.82 32.36
C ASP A 927 -5.76 -8.14 31.62
N VAL A 928 -4.87 -8.91 32.28
CA VAL A 928 -3.58 -9.31 31.65
C VAL A 928 -3.82 -10.36 30.56
N MET A 929 -4.79 -11.28 30.71
CA MET A 929 -5.20 -12.24 29.69
C MET A 929 -5.78 -11.54 28.45
N TYR A 930 -6.61 -10.51 28.66
CA TYR A 930 -7.10 -9.69 27.56
C TYR A 930 -5.95 -9.04 26.79
N ALA A 931 -5.00 -8.46 27.51
CA ALA A 931 -3.78 -7.92 26.89
C ALA A 931 -3.03 -9.01 26.09
N ALA A 932 -2.81 -10.19 26.66
CA ALA A 932 -2.10 -11.30 26.04
C ALA A 932 -2.73 -11.77 24.73
N THR A 933 -4.06 -11.92 24.69
CA THR A 933 -4.80 -12.41 23.53
C THR A 933 -5.00 -11.36 22.43
N HIS A 934 -4.93 -10.07 22.77
CA HIS A 934 -5.10 -8.95 21.84
C HIS A 934 -3.82 -8.13 21.59
N TYR A 935 -2.66 -8.60 22.09
CA TYR A 935 -1.38 -7.94 21.91
C TYR A 935 -0.97 -7.93 20.44
N ARG A 936 -0.85 -6.75 19.87
CA ARG A 936 -0.39 -6.54 18.49
C ARG A 936 0.50 -5.31 18.42
N ASN A 937 1.58 -5.41 17.64
CA ASN A 937 2.46 -4.27 17.33
C ASN A 937 3.07 -3.54 18.54
N GLY A 938 3.37 -4.27 19.63
CA GLY A 938 4.02 -3.69 20.80
C GLY A 938 3.11 -2.80 21.69
N VAL A 939 1.80 -2.75 21.41
CA VAL A 939 0.81 -1.96 22.16
C VAL A 939 -0.01 -2.84 23.09
N ILE A 940 -0.07 -2.48 24.36
CA ILE A 940 -0.92 -3.13 25.36
C ILE A 940 -2.34 -2.54 25.21
N PRO A 941 -3.35 -3.29 24.75
CA PRO A 941 -4.63 -2.73 24.33
C PRO A 941 -5.50 -2.15 25.47
N ASN A 942 -5.29 -2.62 26.72
CA ASN A 942 -6.05 -2.22 27.91
C ASN A 942 -5.14 -1.75 29.05
N GLU A 943 -4.02 -1.09 28.74
CA GLU A 943 -3.01 -0.63 29.72
C GLU A 943 -3.63 0.16 30.89
N SER A 944 -4.63 0.99 30.60
CA SER A 944 -5.34 1.77 31.64
C SER A 944 -6.17 0.90 32.61
N ALA A 945 -6.80 -0.18 32.12
CA ALA A 945 -7.55 -1.13 32.93
C ALA A 945 -6.58 -1.92 33.82
N ILE A 946 -5.50 -2.45 33.25
CA ILE A 946 -4.44 -3.15 34.01
C ILE A 946 -3.88 -2.23 35.09
N LYS A 947 -3.59 -0.97 34.79
CA LYS A 947 -3.07 -0.01 35.78
C LYS A 947 -4.04 0.27 36.91
N ALA A 948 -5.36 0.22 36.65
CA ALA A 948 -6.39 0.42 37.64
C ALA A 948 -6.63 -0.83 38.53
N SER A 949 -6.45 -2.03 38.00
CA SER A 949 -6.68 -3.31 38.68
C SER A 949 -5.48 -3.85 39.47
N ILE A 950 -4.29 -3.25 39.32
CA ILE A 950 -3.08 -3.63 40.05
C ILE A 950 -3.26 -3.45 41.57
N ASN A 951 -3.01 -4.52 42.33
CA ASN A 951 -3.06 -4.49 43.81
C ASN A 951 -1.70 -4.21 44.43
N TYR A 952 -1.22 -2.98 44.25
CA TYR A 952 0.06 -2.54 44.84
C TYR A 952 0.13 -2.67 46.39
N PRO A 953 -0.96 -2.44 47.20
CA PRO A 953 -0.93 -2.68 48.67
C PRO A 953 -0.59 -4.12 49.01
N GLU A 954 -1.14 -5.09 48.30
CA GLU A 954 -0.89 -6.51 48.52
C GLU A 954 0.55 -6.89 48.12
N TYR A 955 1.03 -6.44 46.96
CA TYR A 955 2.42 -6.57 46.55
C TYR A 955 3.37 -6.06 47.62
N LYS A 956 3.12 -4.86 48.20
CA LYS A 956 3.96 -4.26 49.22
C LYS A 956 3.98 -5.07 50.52
N ASN A 957 2.90 -5.77 50.84
CA ASN A 957 2.78 -6.56 52.06
C ASN A 957 3.36 -7.97 51.96
N THR A 958 3.41 -8.52 50.74
CA THR A 958 3.80 -9.93 50.50
C THR A 958 5.23 -10.08 49.99
N VAL A 959 5.79 -9.04 49.33
CA VAL A 959 7.13 -9.11 48.72
C VAL A 959 8.17 -8.51 49.68
N GLU A 960 9.15 -9.33 50.03
CA GLU A 960 10.33 -8.88 50.82
C GLU A 960 11.18 -7.94 49.95
N HIS A 961 11.46 -6.73 50.39
CA HIS A 961 12.07 -5.65 49.62
C HIS A 961 11.21 -5.09 48.49
N ALA A 962 9.88 -4.92 48.69
CA ALA A 962 8.96 -4.37 47.72
C ALA A 962 9.41 -3.02 47.13
N LEU A 963 9.29 -2.86 45.82
CA LEU A 963 9.67 -1.63 45.14
C LEU A 963 8.80 -0.44 45.57
N PRO A 964 9.32 0.78 45.64
CA PRO A 964 8.51 1.98 45.81
C PRO A 964 7.47 2.08 44.68
N LYS A 965 6.29 2.65 44.99
CA LYS A 965 5.14 2.66 44.05
C LYS A 965 5.48 3.14 42.64
N PHE A 966 6.31 4.17 42.53
CA PHE A 966 6.74 4.71 41.21
C PHE A 966 7.59 3.68 40.41
N LYS A 967 8.61 3.09 41.09
CA LYS A 967 9.47 2.07 40.45
C LYS A 967 8.71 0.78 40.13
N TYR A 968 7.69 0.44 40.95
CA TYR A 968 6.87 -0.72 40.71
C TYR A 968 6.11 -0.63 39.40
N TYR A 969 5.36 0.47 39.12
CA TYR A 969 4.62 0.62 37.89
C TYR A 969 5.52 0.63 36.63
N ALA A 970 6.65 1.34 36.70
CA ALA A 970 7.57 1.38 35.57
C ALA A 970 8.14 -0.01 35.25
N LYS A 971 8.55 -0.77 36.30
CA LYS A 971 9.12 -2.11 36.13
C LYS A 971 8.03 -3.11 35.73
N PHE A 972 6.80 -3.00 36.25
CA PHE A 972 5.64 -3.83 35.90
C PHE A 972 5.37 -3.78 34.38
N PHE A 973 5.19 -2.58 33.82
CA PHE A 973 4.90 -2.44 32.40
C PHE A 973 6.08 -2.79 31.50
N ALA A 974 7.30 -2.58 31.94
CA ALA A 974 8.49 -3.03 31.21
C ALA A 974 8.55 -4.56 31.15
N GLU A 975 8.34 -5.25 32.27
CA GLU A 975 8.31 -6.72 32.31
C GLU A 975 7.07 -7.29 31.64
N LEU A 976 5.91 -6.62 31.71
CA LEU A 976 4.72 -7.04 30.98
C LEU A 976 4.98 -7.02 29.47
N ARG A 977 5.60 -5.96 28.94
CA ARG A 977 5.98 -5.90 27.51
C ARG A 977 6.96 -6.98 27.12
N SER A 978 8.01 -7.19 27.91
CA SER A 978 8.97 -8.28 27.66
C SER A 978 8.28 -9.65 27.65
N THR A 979 7.40 -9.92 28.62
CA THR A 979 6.61 -11.16 28.68
C THR A 979 5.69 -11.31 27.46
N LEU A 980 5.03 -10.22 27.04
CA LEU A 980 4.17 -10.22 25.87
C LEU A 980 4.97 -10.42 24.56
N ASP A 981 6.12 -9.78 24.40
CA ASP A 981 6.96 -9.92 23.20
C ASP A 981 7.70 -11.26 23.15
N ASP A 982 8.32 -11.70 24.27
CA ASP A 982 9.23 -12.85 24.28
C ASP A 982 8.51 -14.17 24.53
N GLU A 983 7.41 -14.14 25.31
CA GLU A 983 6.74 -15.37 25.73
C GLU A 983 5.38 -15.61 25.11
N ILE A 984 4.60 -14.58 24.80
CA ILE A 984 3.23 -14.72 24.30
C ILE A 984 3.15 -14.55 22.80
N LYS A 985 3.77 -13.51 22.24
CA LYS A 985 3.77 -13.25 20.81
C LYS A 985 4.19 -14.43 19.92
N PRO A 986 5.18 -15.28 20.29
CA PRO A 986 5.50 -16.49 19.55
C PRO A 986 4.39 -17.53 19.52
N LEU A 987 3.42 -17.48 20.45
CA LEU A 987 2.31 -18.43 20.58
C LEU A 987 1.00 -17.94 19.92
N VAL A 988 0.84 -16.65 19.75
CA VAL A 988 -0.32 -15.99 19.12
C VAL A 988 -0.08 -15.86 17.60
#